data_bc692296e1c0dce2171fc5998b9392a7
#
_entry.id   bc692296e1c0dce2171fc5998b9392a7
#
_cell.length_a   1.000
_cell.length_b   1.000
_cell.length_c   1.000
_cell.angle_alpha   90.00
_cell.angle_beta   90.00
_cell.angle_gamma   90.00
#
_symmetry.space_group_name_H-M   'P 1'
#
loop_
_entity.id
_entity.type
_entity.pdbx_description
1 polymer ?
#
loop_
_entity_poly.entity_id
_entity_poly.type
_entity_poly.pdbx_seq_one_letter_code
_entity_poly.pdbx_strand_id
1 'polypeptide(L)'
;MFSSGMILGMAVAAQPAFAQEKMEVVQVTGTRITTPGTNSNSPISSITAEEIKTSQPVAVEEFFKGLPAAVPAIGPGTNNGTGGAATIDLRGLGTNRTLVLVNGRRLVPYSLGGTVDTNSIPIALLSRVDIFTGGASVAYGADAVSGVANFLLKKNFTGVDLTTSYGATTEERDAKRRRTDLTIGANLADNRGNVVLSVGKTVADPLTQGAREYGITSLNSVTGGPTGSGTTVPSAFSTSQGPGGTATLSGSWQIDPATGKLVSPAQLYNTNPLNYYVTGLERTQATSMGNFKINEHAEAYAELFYTNSKVASTLAESGTFGNTFNVPIGNPFIPAAARQQLCERRGIPAASCVEGNATVVPLLVNRRFVELGPRYNDFDNKTLQYTMGMKGEIGYDWTYDAYWSRGNADQTQTRRNWGSLAKVGQALNALNKTTCVVNTNGCVPLNVFGAAGSITPAMLAYINQSALLLQSVQQDVGSLSVSGDLGDKLVSPFAGQPINMAFSLEQRKVVASTASDAASQLQGEVLGTGAPTPDRAGQFKLREAAVEMAIPLVKDLPLMRAINLELGYRQTEFSSAGKSQDYGSWKAGGEWSPIQSLRFRAMAQKATRAPNVNELFAPQVTGLSNLAVDPCMGTRINQAQANTAGTLSNLCRLTGVPVSEIGSLPAPSSGQINNLSGGNPALGPEEAKTKTIGFVWEPMPKLALTVDYYKIDIDKAVSSPTTTDILDGCYNTAFNPGLVVNASCGMIGRNTINGTFNGNESKGVQTPQSNLGTQNTSGVDVNVAYRLNVSTLGLDSKYGNLDLSWGFNQVQSYKFRPTPSSIERDCLGFYSVACGAPNYKRKFNQRTNWTVGDFALGYNWRYVSGVIEEPGGTDFLPAFAKIDAFNYVDLSAVWNVTKMLRLNLSVNNLANKKPPIVGGSIGTTGTDSGNTFPQSYDAVGRYITFGASLKF
;
A
#
# COMPACT_ATOMS: atom_id res chain seq x y z
N MET A 1 19.57 3.95 43.55
CA MET A 1 20.36 3.09 44.46
C MET A 1 20.31 1.68 43.94
N PHE A 2 21.40 0.98 43.91
CA PHE A 2 21.81 -0.31 43.38
C PHE A 2 22.26 -0.24 41.92
N SER A 3 23.40 -0.66 41.60
CA SER A 3 24.81 -0.62 42.08
C SER A 3 25.62 -1.07 40.88
N SER A 4 26.62 -0.29 40.58
CA SER A 4 27.67 -0.61 39.59
C SER A 4 28.55 -1.76 40.12
N GLY A 5 28.91 -2.65 39.24
CA GLY A 5 29.96 -3.57 39.56
C GLY A 5 30.03 -4.82 38.69
N MET A 6 31.17 -4.99 38.05
CA MET A 6 31.70 -6.21 37.45
C MET A 6 31.27 -6.59 36.01
N ILE A 7 32.01 -6.05 35.04
CA ILE A 7 32.55 -6.82 33.91
C ILE A 7 33.90 -6.19 33.54
N LEU A 8 34.93 -6.70 34.15
CA LEU A 8 36.31 -6.51 33.67
C LEU A 8 37.03 -7.85 33.81
N GLY A 9 37.53 -8.35 32.69
CA GLY A 9 38.49 -9.42 32.68
C GLY A 9 38.14 -10.71 31.99
N MET A 10 38.32 -10.73 30.66
CA MET A 10 38.83 -11.87 29.91
C MET A 10 39.28 -11.40 28.53
N ALA A 11 40.50 -10.88 28.44
CA ALA A 11 41.23 -10.75 27.20
C ALA A 11 41.85 -12.10 26.87
N VAL A 12 41.19 -12.89 25.99
CA VAL A 12 41.82 -14.06 25.37
C VAL A 12 42.33 -13.57 24.00
N ALA A 13 43.67 -13.61 23.84
CA ALA A 13 44.35 -13.37 22.60
C ALA A 13 44.01 -14.48 21.60
N ALA A 14 43.11 -14.21 20.64
CA ALA A 14 42.89 -15.07 19.50
C ALA A 14 43.64 -14.47 18.30
N GLN A 15 44.61 -15.19 17.78
CA GLN A 15 45.26 -14.92 16.49
C GLN A 15 44.23 -15.04 15.36
N PRO A 16 44.23 -14.13 14.39
CA PRO A 16 43.33 -14.27 13.27
C PRO A 16 43.83 -15.33 12.30
N ALA A 17 43.17 -16.48 12.28
CA ALA A 17 43.27 -17.41 11.17
C ALA A 17 42.46 -16.80 10.00
N PHE A 18 43.14 -16.43 8.92
CA PHE A 18 42.46 -16.13 7.65
C PHE A 18 41.87 -17.43 7.11
N ALA A 19 40.60 -17.69 7.45
CA ALA A 19 39.81 -18.69 6.77
C ALA A 19 39.44 -18.10 5.39
N GLN A 20 39.90 -18.70 4.32
CA GLN A 20 39.36 -18.51 2.98
C GLN A 20 37.87 -18.80 3.08
N GLU A 21 37.02 -17.76 2.90
CA GLU A 21 35.57 -17.97 2.74
C GLU A 21 35.36 -18.92 1.56
N LYS A 22 34.97 -20.16 1.86
CA LYS A 22 34.36 -21.03 0.86
C LYS A 22 33.19 -20.25 0.30
N MET A 23 33.20 -19.98 -1.03
CA MET A 23 32.03 -19.36 -1.69
C MET A 23 30.79 -20.17 -1.32
N GLU A 24 29.92 -19.58 -0.50
CA GLU A 24 28.58 -20.17 -0.23
C GLU A 24 27.90 -20.37 -1.59
N VAL A 25 27.35 -21.55 -1.80
CA VAL A 25 26.53 -21.87 -2.98
C VAL A 25 25.37 -20.86 -2.98
N VAL A 26 25.43 -19.90 -3.89
CA VAL A 26 24.42 -18.86 -4.00
C VAL A 26 23.14 -19.51 -4.49
N GLN A 27 22.18 -19.70 -3.62
CA GLN A 27 20.86 -20.17 -4.04
C GLN A 27 20.21 -19.12 -4.93
N VAL A 28 19.98 -19.46 -6.20
CA VAL A 28 19.38 -18.54 -7.17
C VAL A 28 17.89 -18.40 -6.89
N THR A 29 17.41 -17.17 -6.73
CA THR A 29 15.97 -16.88 -6.57
C THR A 29 15.25 -17.22 -7.90
N GLY A 30 14.07 -17.86 -7.83
CA GLY A 30 13.23 -18.22 -9.00
C GLY A 30 13.21 -19.70 -9.38
N THR A 31 14.00 -20.54 -8.70
CA THR A 31 13.97 -22.00 -8.85
C THR A 31 14.25 -22.69 -7.52
N ARG A 32 13.79 -23.95 -7.38
CA ARG A 32 14.13 -24.85 -6.27
C ARG A 32 15.32 -25.76 -6.59
N ILE A 33 15.84 -25.70 -7.80
CA ILE A 33 17.05 -26.45 -8.18
C ILE A 33 18.25 -25.80 -7.51
N THR A 34 18.95 -26.56 -6.67
CA THR A 34 20.06 -26.06 -5.84
C THR A 34 21.44 -26.33 -6.44
N THR A 35 21.54 -26.93 -7.64
CA THR A 35 22.81 -27.30 -8.25
C THR A 35 23.66 -26.07 -8.60
N PRO A 36 24.98 -26.04 -8.26
CA PRO A 36 25.87 -24.95 -8.61
C PRO A 36 25.92 -24.71 -10.11
N GLY A 37 25.90 -23.44 -10.51
CA GLY A 37 25.99 -23.04 -11.93
C GLY A 37 24.69 -22.94 -12.68
N THR A 38 23.53 -23.25 -12.08
CA THR A 38 22.21 -22.93 -12.65
C THR A 38 21.96 -21.43 -12.60
N ASN A 39 21.90 -20.80 -13.77
CA ASN A 39 21.52 -19.39 -13.91
C ASN A 39 20.00 -19.29 -14.07
N SER A 40 19.42 -18.20 -13.58
CA SER A 40 18.01 -17.93 -13.83
C SER A 40 17.78 -17.48 -15.27
N ASN A 41 16.80 -18.12 -15.95
CA ASN A 41 16.34 -17.72 -17.28
C ASN A 41 15.36 -16.53 -17.24
N SER A 42 14.97 -16.09 -16.06
CA SER A 42 14.17 -14.90 -15.84
C SER A 42 15.01 -13.77 -15.24
N PRO A 43 14.63 -12.50 -15.47
CA PRO A 43 15.38 -11.35 -14.95
C PRO A 43 15.43 -11.33 -13.43
N ILE A 44 16.64 -11.22 -12.85
CA ILE A 44 16.86 -10.99 -11.42
C ILE A 44 17.71 -9.74 -11.26
N SER A 45 17.29 -8.88 -10.34
CA SER A 45 18.07 -7.73 -9.85
C SER A 45 18.39 -7.95 -8.37
N SER A 46 19.64 -7.71 -7.96
CA SER A 46 20.03 -7.84 -6.55
C SER A 46 20.47 -6.50 -5.99
N ILE A 47 20.04 -6.20 -4.75
CA ILE A 47 20.50 -5.06 -3.96
C ILE A 47 21.40 -5.61 -2.88
N THR A 48 22.63 -5.11 -2.80
CA THR A 48 23.61 -5.62 -1.85
C THR A 48 23.46 -5.04 -0.45
N ALA A 49 23.98 -5.73 0.57
CA ALA A 49 24.02 -5.22 1.95
C ALA A 49 24.74 -3.88 2.07
N GLU A 50 25.77 -3.64 1.24
CA GLU A 50 26.52 -2.39 1.26
C GLU A 50 25.66 -1.22 0.75
N GLU A 51 24.92 -1.41 -0.33
CA GLU A 51 23.95 -0.41 -0.82
C GLU A 51 22.88 -0.10 0.22
N ILE A 52 22.39 -1.12 0.94
CA ILE A 52 21.41 -0.96 2.01
C ILE A 52 21.98 -0.16 3.17
N LYS A 53 23.20 -0.47 3.60
CA LYS A 53 23.87 0.24 4.70
C LYS A 53 24.22 1.68 4.37
N THR A 54 24.62 1.94 3.13
CA THR A 54 25.05 3.27 2.70
C THR A 54 23.87 4.25 2.62
N SER A 55 22.69 3.79 2.22
CA SER A 55 21.50 4.64 2.10
C SER A 55 20.76 4.87 3.42
N GLN A 56 21.09 4.13 4.50
CA GLN A 56 20.51 4.29 5.87
C GLN A 56 18.97 4.34 5.90
N PRO A 57 18.23 3.41 5.27
CA PRO A 57 16.78 3.46 5.25
C PRO A 57 16.20 3.13 6.63
N VAL A 58 15.07 3.72 6.95
CA VAL A 58 14.29 3.39 8.15
C VAL A 58 13.41 2.17 7.88
N ALA A 59 12.95 2.02 6.65
CA ALA A 59 12.11 0.93 6.21
C ALA A 59 12.55 0.43 4.82
N VAL A 60 12.32 -0.85 4.58
CA VAL A 60 12.79 -1.54 3.38
C VAL A 60 12.16 -0.98 2.11
N GLU A 61 10.90 -0.54 2.17
CA GLU A 61 10.20 0.01 1.00
C GLU A 61 10.84 1.28 0.44
N GLU A 62 11.62 2.01 1.22
CA GLU A 62 12.35 3.20 0.74
C GLU A 62 13.32 2.85 -0.41
N PHE A 63 13.88 1.63 -0.40
CA PHE A 63 14.69 1.13 -1.53
C PHE A 63 13.85 0.84 -2.76
N PHE A 64 12.69 0.22 -2.54
CA PHE A 64 11.83 -0.19 -3.65
C PHE A 64 11.28 1.02 -4.40
N LYS A 65 11.05 2.15 -3.74
CA LYS A 65 10.66 3.41 -4.42
C LYS A 65 11.67 3.83 -5.50
N GLY A 66 12.96 3.56 -5.28
CA GLY A 66 14.03 3.87 -6.22
C GLY A 66 14.17 2.86 -7.38
N LEU A 67 13.57 1.68 -7.29
CA LEU A 67 13.72 0.65 -8.31
C LEU A 67 12.84 0.92 -9.52
N PRO A 68 13.38 0.77 -10.75
CA PRO A 68 12.60 1.01 -11.97
C PRO A 68 11.36 0.10 -12.10
N ALA A 69 11.46 -1.17 -11.72
CA ALA A 69 10.37 -2.14 -11.82
C ALA A 69 9.31 -2.02 -10.71
N ALA A 70 9.56 -1.25 -9.65
CA ALA A 70 8.60 -1.05 -8.57
C ALA A 70 7.79 0.23 -8.76
N VAL A 71 6.51 0.19 -8.37
CA VAL A 71 5.66 1.37 -8.29
C VAL A 71 5.42 1.75 -6.83
N PRO A 72 5.04 3.02 -6.56
CA PRO A 72 4.68 3.44 -5.21
C PRO A 72 3.54 2.60 -4.66
N ALA A 73 3.72 2.08 -3.44
CA ALA A 73 2.75 1.28 -2.73
C ALA A 73 2.49 1.87 -1.33
N ILE A 74 1.75 1.16 -0.48
CA ILE A 74 1.50 1.59 0.89
C ILE A 74 2.83 1.72 1.66
N GLY A 75 2.97 2.81 2.41
CA GLY A 75 4.14 3.12 3.23
C GLY A 75 3.89 4.32 4.14
N PRO A 76 4.93 4.88 4.78
CA PRO A 76 4.79 6.00 5.72
C PRO A 76 4.12 7.25 5.16
N GLY A 77 4.18 7.46 3.83
CA GLY A 77 3.48 8.57 3.14
C GLY A 77 1.97 8.36 2.97
N THR A 78 1.41 7.24 3.43
CA THR A 78 -0.03 6.97 3.38
C THR A 78 -0.64 7.26 4.75
N ASN A 79 -1.34 8.39 4.88
CA ASN A 79 -1.87 8.84 6.16
C ASN A 79 -3.15 8.14 6.60
N ASN A 80 -3.96 7.62 5.70
CA ASN A 80 -5.31 7.10 6.00
C ASN A 80 -5.47 5.64 5.62
N GLY A 81 -6.02 4.85 6.55
CA GLY A 81 -6.56 3.52 6.28
C GLY A 81 -5.56 2.35 6.21
N THR A 82 -4.26 2.54 6.48
CA THR A 82 -3.25 1.51 6.19
C THR A 82 -2.49 0.94 7.40
N GLY A 83 -2.74 1.44 8.58
CA GLY A 83 -2.11 0.93 9.80
C GLY A 83 -0.58 1.07 9.86
N GLY A 84 0.01 1.91 8.99
CA GLY A 84 1.46 2.14 8.94
C GLY A 84 2.28 0.98 8.38
N ALA A 85 1.64 0.02 7.72
CA ALA A 85 2.33 -1.04 7.01
C ALA A 85 3.10 -0.48 5.79
N ALA A 86 4.17 -1.16 5.40
CA ALA A 86 4.91 -0.91 4.19
C ALA A 86 4.84 -2.12 3.26
N THR A 87 4.48 -1.91 2.00
CA THR A 87 4.26 -2.98 1.03
C THR A 87 5.04 -2.76 -0.26
N ILE A 88 5.19 -3.79 -1.07
CA ILE A 88 5.92 -3.75 -2.34
C ILE A 88 4.94 -4.09 -3.46
N ASP A 89 4.95 -3.26 -4.51
CA ASP A 89 4.24 -3.53 -5.75
C ASP A 89 5.21 -3.53 -6.93
N LEU A 90 5.39 -4.68 -7.54
CA LEU A 90 6.19 -4.83 -8.75
C LEU A 90 5.31 -4.65 -9.98
N ARG A 91 5.71 -3.75 -10.87
CA ARG A 91 5.07 -3.44 -12.17
C ARG A 91 3.64 -2.88 -12.08
N GLY A 92 3.19 -2.44 -10.88
CA GLY A 92 1.84 -1.88 -10.71
C GLY A 92 0.69 -2.89 -10.78
N LEU A 93 0.99 -4.17 -10.67
CA LEU A 93 -0.02 -5.24 -10.76
C LEU A 93 -0.75 -5.48 -9.45
N GLY A 94 -0.35 -4.80 -8.37
CA GLY A 94 -0.93 -4.89 -7.04
C GLY A 94 -0.04 -5.63 -6.04
N THR A 95 -0.06 -5.17 -4.81
CA THR A 95 0.80 -5.68 -3.71
C THR A 95 0.50 -7.14 -3.33
N ASN A 96 -0.72 -7.62 -3.58
CA ASN A 96 -1.14 -9.01 -3.35
C ASN A 96 -0.72 -9.97 -4.48
N ARG A 97 -0.10 -9.47 -5.56
CA ARG A 97 0.48 -10.22 -6.67
C ARG A 97 2.01 -10.22 -6.65
N THR A 98 2.62 -9.49 -5.69
CA THR A 98 4.05 -9.49 -5.41
C THR A 98 4.34 -10.37 -4.20
N LEU A 99 5.05 -11.47 -4.41
CA LEU A 99 5.39 -12.36 -3.30
C LEU A 99 6.62 -11.85 -2.54
N VAL A 100 6.49 -11.69 -1.22
CA VAL A 100 7.59 -11.32 -0.32
C VAL A 100 8.07 -12.55 0.44
N LEU A 101 9.38 -12.81 0.39
CA LEU A 101 10.04 -13.93 1.04
C LEU A 101 11.20 -13.46 1.92
N VAL A 102 11.47 -14.19 2.99
CA VAL A 102 12.72 -14.10 3.76
C VAL A 102 13.40 -15.48 3.73
N ASN A 103 14.65 -15.51 3.29
CA ASN A 103 15.41 -16.75 3.08
C ASN A 103 14.67 -17.77 2.19
N GLY A 104 13.90 -17.30 1.18
CA GLY A 104 13.10 -18.15 0.31
C GLY A 104 11.80 -18.70 0.92
N ARG A 105 11.40 -18.23 2.11
CA ARG A 105 10.21 -18.68 2.85
C ARG A 105 9.21 -17.55 2.99
N ARG A 106 7.91 -17.89 3.00
CA ARG A 106 6.81 -16.93 3.13
C ARG A 106 6.78 -16.31 4.52
N LEU A 107 6.54 -14.99 4.58
CA LEU A 107 6.14 -14.29 5.80
C LEU A 107 4.61 -14.31 5.94
N VAL A 108 4.15 -14.24 7.20
CA VAL A 108 2.72 -14.08 7.48
C VAL A 108 2.22 -12.74 6.96
N PRO A 109 1.07 -12.70 6.25
CA PRO A 109 0.45 -11.45 5.85
C PRO A 109 0.04 -10.60 7.07
N TYR A 110 0.18 -9.28 6.99
CA TYR A 110 -0.25 -8.39 8.07
C TYR A 110 -1.77 -8.13 8.07
N SER A 111 -2.46 -8.43 6.97
CA SER A 111 -3.88 -8.11 6.79
C SER A 111 -4.64 -9.23 6.09
N LEU A 112 -5.97 -9.19 6.19
CA LEU A 112 -6.87 -10.11 5.49
C LEU A 112 -6.69 -10.06 3.95
N GLY A 113 -6.12 -8.97 3.42
CA GLY A 113 -5.80 -8.78 2.00
C GLY A 113 -4.60 -9.59 1.50
N GLY A 114 -3.93 -10.36 2.36
CA GLY A 114 -2.86 -11.28 1.97
C GLY A 114 -1.51 -10.62 1.70
N THR A 115 -1.34 -9.33 2.03
CA THR A 115 -0.09 -8.58 1.81
C THR A 115 0.83 -8.66 3.03
N VAL A 116 2.14 -8.67 2.79
CA VAL A 116 3.19 -8.69 3.84
C VAL A 116 3.60 -7.27 4.19
N ASP A 117 3.74 -6.98 5.49
CA ASP A 117 4.37 -5.75 5.97
C ASP A 117 5.89 -5.90 5.97
N THR A 118 6.57 -5.21 5.06
CA THR A 118 8.04 -5.23 4.98
C THR A 118 8.73 -4.59 6.17
N ASN A 119 8.01 -3.85 7.01
CA ASN A 119 8.51 -3.37 8.31
C ASN A 119 8.86 -4.51 9.28
N SER A 120 8.35 -5.73 9.05
CA SER A 120 8.69 -6.91 9.84
C SER A 120 10.08 -7.48 9.52
N ILE A 121 10.74 -7.04 8.44
CA ILE A 121 12.03 -7.58 7.97
C ILE A 121 13.18 -6.88 8.71
N PRO A 122 14.12 -7.62 9.34
CA PRO A 122 15.22 -7.04 10.10
C PRO A 122 16.34 -6.52 9.17
N ILE A 123 16.38 -5.20 8.93
CA ILE A 123 17.34 -4.57 8.03
C ILE A 123 18.81 -4.81 8.46
N ALA A 124 19.09 -4.88 9.77
CA ALA A 124 20.44 -5.11 10.30
C ALA A 124 21.03 -6.45 9.86
N LEU A 125 20.16 -7.44 9.66
CA LEU A 125 20.56 -8.79 9.24
C LEU A 125 20.54 -8.98 7.73
N LEU A 126 20.14 -8.01 6.92
CA LEU A 126 20.10 -8.18 5.46
C LEU A 126 21.50 -8.41 4.90
N SER A 127 21.63 -9.46 4.12
CA SER A 127 22.78 -9.78 3.28
C SER A 127 22.59 -9.23 1.87
N ARG A 128 21.43 -9.45 1.28
CA ARG A 128 21.01 -8.90 -0.02
C ARG A 128 19.50 -9.03 -0.20
N VAL A 129 18.96 -8.32 -1.16
CA VAL A 129 17.57 -8.49 -1.61
C VAL A 129 17.59 -8.86 -3.08
N ASP A 130 17.04 -10.02 -3.42
CA ASP A 130 16.87 -10.46 -4.79
C ASP A 130 15.45 -10.16 -5.26
N ILE A 131 15.35 -9.46 -6.39
CA ILE A 131 14.09 -9.10 -7.01
C ILE A 131 13.98 -9.86 -8.31
N PHE A 132 13.08 -10.81 -8.34
CA PHE A 132 12.73 -11.59 -9.52
C PHE A 132 11.48 -10.96 -10.14
N THR A 133 11.54 -10.57 -11.39
CA THR A 133 10.41 -9.97 -12.12
C THR A 133 9.84 -10.94 -13.13
N GLY A 134 8.57 -11.31 -12.94
CA GLY A 134 7.87 -12.32 -13.73
C GLY A 134 7.17 -13.35 -12.85
N GLY A 135 6.40 -14.25 -13.44
CA GLY A 135 5.71 -15.31 -12.72
C GLY A 135 6.67 -16.33 -12.11
N ALA A 136 6.55 -16.62 -10.84
CA ALA A 136 7.38 -17.61 -10.14
C ALA A 136 6.53 -18.64 -9.38
N SER A 137 5.27 -18.83 -9.78
CA SER A 137 4.35 -19.72 -9.07
C SER A 137 4.76 -21.20 -9.12
N VAL A 138 5.53 -21.62 -10.11
CA VAL A 138 6.06 -23.00 -10.14
C VAL A 138 7.01 -23.22 -8.97
N ALA A 139 7.96 -22.32 -8.75
CA ALA A 139 8.96 -22.45 -7.71
C ALA A 139 8.40 -22.16 -6.30
N TYR A 140 7.55 -21.12 -6.14
CA TYR A 140 7.16 -20.59 -4.84
C TYR A 140 5.67 -20.72 -4.53
N GLY A 141 4.87 -21.37 -5.39
CA GLY A 141 3.43 -21.49 -5.20
C GLY A 141 2.63 -20.27 -5.61
N ALA A 142 1.36 -20.26 -5.29
CA ALA A 142 0.44 -19.18 -5.62
C ALA A 142 0.93 -17.81 -5.11
N ASP A 143 0.45 -16.72 -5.72
CA ASP A 143 0.69 -15.30 -5.41
C ASP A 143 1.97 -14.69 -6.02
N ALA A 144 2.89 -15.49 -6.58
CA ALA A 144 4.07 -15.00 -7.30
C ALA A 144 3.73 -14.66 -8.76
N VAL A 145 2.94 -13.64 -8.99
CA VAL A 145 2.40 -13.23 -10.30
C VAL A 145 3.25 -12.14 -10.95
N SER A 146 3.41 -11.00 -10.29
CA SER A 146 4.20 -9.87 -10.79
C SER A 146 5.70 -10.04 -10.55
N GLY A 147 6.05 -10.85 -9.56
CA GLY A 147 7.41 -11.13 -9.17
C GLY A 147 7.54 -11.55 -7.71
N VAL A 148 8.81 -11.68 -7.32
CA VAL A 148 9.22 -12.06 -5.96
C VAL A 148 10.26 -11.08 -5.44
N ALA A 149 10.08 -10.60 -4.21
CA ALA A 149 11.11 -9.90 -3.45
C ALA A 149 11.60 -10.84 -2.35
N ASN A 150 12.81 -11.40 -2.49
CA ASN A 150 13.40 -12.33 -1.56
C ASN A 150 14.51 -11.66 -0.75
N PHE A 151 14.30 -11.55 0.55
CA PHE A 151 15.20 -10.93 1.52
C PHE A 151 16.11 -12.00 2.11
N LEU A 152 17.37 -11.99 1.75
CA LEU A 152 18.34 -12.94 2.25
C LEU A 152 19.07 -12.35 3.45
N LEU A 153 19.02 -13.08 4.58
CA LEU A 153 19.64 -12.67 5.83
C LEU A 153 21.04 -13.23 5.95
N LYS A 154 21.89 -12.56 6.74
CA LYS A 154 23.23 -13.02 7.09
C LYS A 154 23.10 -14.29 7.91
N LYS A 155 23.67 -15.38 7.39
CA LYS A 155 23.82 -16.65 8.11
C LYS A 155 25.24 -16.68 8.71
N ASN A 156 25.42 -17.50 9.75
CA ASN A 156 26.74 -17.75 10.37
C ASN A 156 27.46 -16.47 10.82
N PHE A 157 26.71 -15.47 11.30
CA PHE A 157 27.30 -14.26 11.86
C PHE A 157 28.02 -14.55 13.18
N THR A 158 29.21 -13.97 13.38
CA THR A 158 29.99 -14.07 14.61
C THR A 158 30.43 -12.69 15.06
N GLY A 159 30.49 -12.48 16.38
CA GLY A 159 30.83 -11.19 16.97
C GLY A 159 29.65 -10.35 17.36
N VAL A 160 29.89 -9.06 17.57
CA VAL A 160 28.88 -8.07 17.97
C VAL A 160 28.90 -6.92 16.95
N ASP A 161 27.72 -6.53 16.44
CA ASP A 161 27.53 -5.36 15.56
C ASP A 161 26.47 -4.46 16.20
N LEU A 162 26.90 -3.27 16.67
CA LEU A 162 26.01 -2.22 17.17
C LEU A 162 25.95 -1.11 16.15
N THR A 163 24.78 -0.89 15.57
CA THR A 163 24.55 0.18 14.59
C THR A 163 23.53 1.18 15.15
N THR A 164 23.84 2.47 15.04
CA THR A 164 22.90 3.55 15.39
C THR A 164 22.87 4.58 14.26
N SER A 165 21.71 5.21 14.05
CA SER A 165 21.57 6.32 13.11
C SER A 165 20.57 7.37 13.62
N TYR A 166 20.80 8.61 13.21
CA TYR A 166 19.94 9.75 13.48
C TYR A 166 19.81 10.60 12.22
N GLY A 167 18.59 10.98 11.87
CA GLY A 167 18.31 11.83 10.73
C GLY A 167 17.23 12.87 11.00
N ALA A 168 17.26 13.96 10.24
CA ALA A 168 16.26 15.02 10.25
C ALA A 168 16.30 15.81 8.93
N THR A 169 15.28 16.60 8.65
CA THR A 169 15.30 17.57 7.55
C THR A 169 16.34 18.67 7.80
N THR A 170 16.88 19.25 6.74
CA THR A 170 17.93 20.27 6.88
C THR A 170 17.40 21.66 7.14
N GLU A 171 16.18 21.98 6.71
CA GLU A 171 15.57 23.31 6.88
C GLU A 171 14.85 23.41 8.23
N GLU A 172 13.80 22.63 8.44
CA GLU A 172 12.96 22.71 9.62
C GLU A 172 13.46 21.86 10.79
N ARG A 173 14.43 20.96 10.55
CA ARG A 173 14.97 20.00 11.53
C ARG A 173 13.89 19.13 12.16
N ASP A 174 12.82 18.88 11.42
CA ASP A 174 11.69 18.04 11.76
C ASP A 174 11.80 16.63 11.15
N ALA A 175 10.70 15.82 11.18
CA ALA A 175 10.64 14.44 10.70
C ALA A 175 11.82 13.60 11.22
N LYS A 176 12.20 13.76 12.46
CA LYS A 176 13.37 13.12 13.06
C LYS A 176 13.21 11.61 13.05
N ARG A 177 14.31 10.91 12.76
CA ARG A 177 14.35 9.46 12.75
C ARG A 177 15.55 8.97 13.55
N ARG A 178 15.34 7.93 14.37
CA ARG A 178 16.37 7.30 15.18
C ARG A 178 16.24 5.81 15.01
N ARG A 179 17.37 5.14 14.84
CA ARG A 179 17.42 3.69 14.77
C ARG A 179 18.65 3.19 15.49
N THR A 180 18.48 2.12 16.26
CA THR A 180 19.58 1.41 16.93
C THR A 180 19.34 -0.07 16.82
N ASP A 181 20.33 -0.81 16.34
CA ASP A 181 20.30 -2.28 16.19
C ASP A 181 21.52 -2.87 16.87
N LEU A 182 21.33 -3.93 17.64
CA LEU A 182 22.36 -4.77 18.23
C LEU A 182 22.25 -6.18 17.64
N THR A 183 23.30 -6.66 17.02
CA THR A 183 23.38 -8.03 16.50
C THR A 183 24.54 -8.75 17.20
N ILE A 184 24.27 -9.93 17.75
CA ILE A 184 25.25 -10.79 18.40
C ILE A 184 25.18 -12.17 17.75
N GLY A 185 26.33 -12.76 17.47
CA GLY A 185 26.37 -14.12 16.94
C GLY A 185 27.59 -14.90 17.44
N ALA A 186 27.42 -16.20 17.53
CA ALA A 186 28.48 -17.10 17.96
C ALA A 186 28.37 -18.45 17.25
N ASN A 187 29.52 -19.02 16.96
CA ASN A 187 29.63 -20.41 16.52
C ASN A 187 29.56 -21.37 17.69
N LEU A 188 28.96 -22.52 17.49
CA LEU A 188 28.78 -23.58 18.47
C LEU A 188 29.52 -24.84 18.05
N ALA A 189 30.02 -25.59 19.05
CA ALA A 189 30.54 -26.96 18.89
C ALA A 189 31.52 -27.10 17.70
N ASP A 190 32.65 -26.40 17.74
CA ASP A 190 33.71 -26.47 16.72
C ASP A 190 33.20 -26.11 15.28
N ASN A 191 32.41 -25.05 15.20
CA ASN A 191 31.80 -24.55 13.95
C ASN A 191 30.73 -25.47 13.32
N ARG A 192 30.17 -26.43 14.07
CA ARG A 192 29.05 -27.25 13.62
C ARG A 192 27.71 -26.52 13.70
N GLY A 193 27.63 -25.44 14.42
CA GLY A 193 26.42 -24.61 14.50
C GLY A 193 26.74 -23.14 14.66
N ASN A 194 25.72 -22.32 14.47
CA ASN A 194 25.76 -20.87 14.67
C ASN A 194 24.43 -20.41 15.27
N VAL A 195 24.49 -19.42 16.15
CA VAL A 195 23.30 -18.72 16.65
C VAL A 195 23.51 -17.23 16.49
N VAL A 196 22.48 -16.55 15.95
CA VAL A 196 22.43 -15.10 15.78
C VAL A 196 21.21 -14.56 16.52
N LEU A 197 21.42 -13.49 17.28
CA LEU A 197 20.35 -12.68 17.89
C LEU A 197 20.52 -11.24 17.42
N SER A 198 19.44 -10.63 16.95
CA SER A 198 19.41 -9.21 16.58
C SER A 198 18.20 -8.53 17.21
N VAL A 199 18.42 -7.40 17.88
CA VAL A 199 17.38 -6.57 18.50
C VAL A 199 17.54 -5.16 17.99
N GLY A 200 16.42 -4.58 17.51
CA GLY A 200 16.39 -3.25 16.92
C GLY A 200 15.25 -2.38 17.49
N LYS A 201 15.53 -1.09 17.63
CA LYS A 201 14.55 -0.05 17.95
C LYS A 201 14.61 1.05 16.90
N THR A 202 13.44 1.39 16.34
CA THR A 202 13.29 2.50 15.40
C THR A 202 12.20 3.45 15.91
N VAL A 203 12.47 4.76 15.87
CA VAL A 203 11.50 5.81 16.15
C VAL A 203 11.56 6.83 15.03
N ALA A 204 10.42 7.14 14.43
CA ALA A 204 10.28 8.18 13.42
C ALA A 204 9.16 9.13 13.82
N ASP A 205 9.47 10.42 13.86
CA ASP A 205 8.50 11.47 14.16
C ASP A 205 7.58 11.69 12.93
N PRO A 206 6.30 12.00 13.13
CA PRO A 206 5.39 12.33 12.03
C PRO A 206 5.73 13.68 11.41
N LEU A 207 5.28 13.89 10.17
CA LEU A 207 5.35 15.17 9.47
C LEU A 207 3.95 15.58 9.04
N THR A 208 3.45 16.70 9.56
CA THR A 208 2.14 17.23 9.16
C THR A 208 2.19 17.96 7.81
N GLN A 209 1.07 18.01 7.11
CA GLN A 209 0.94 18.80 5.88
C GLN A 209 1.06 20.31 6.17
N GLY A 210 0.59 20.75 7.34
CA GLY A 210 0.74 22.14 7.80
C GLY A 210 2.19 22.58 8.03
N ALA A 211 3.14 21.63 8.15
CA ALA A 211 4.57 21.92 8.30
C ALA A 211 5.26 22.22 6.96
N ARG A 212 4.55 22.16 5.83
CA ARG A 212 5.09 22.46 4.51
C ARG A 212 4.19 23.47 3.79
N GLU A 213 4.80 24.51 3.23
CA GLU A 213 4.11 25.60 2.52
C GLU A 213 3.09 25.09 1.50
N TYR A 214 3.46 24.11 0.71
CA TYR A 214 2.59 23.50 -0.33
C TYR A 214 1.47 22.62 0.23
N GLY A 215 1.48 22.32 1.52
CA GLY A 215 0.49 21.49 2.21
C GLY A 215 -0.48 22.27 3.09
N ILE A 216 -0.21 23.53 3.40
CA ILE A 216 -1.02 24.31 4.35
C ILE A 216 -2.47 24.46 3.85
N THR A 217 -2.65 24.83 2.58
CA THR A 217 -3.97 25.10 2.00
C THR A 217 -4.37 23.99 1.04
N SER A 218 -5.53 23.39 1.24
CA SER A 218 -6.10 22.47 0.26
C SER A 218 -6.52 23.23 -0.99
N LEU A 219 -6.11 22.74 -2.17
CA LEU A 219 -6.37 23.35 -3.47
C LEU A 219 -7.32 22.51 -4.31
N ASN A 220 -8.23 23.13 -5.01
CA ASN A 220 -9.12 22.50 -5.97
C ASN A 220 -8.37 22.26 -7.30
N SER A 221 -8.34 21.04 -7.79
CA SER A 221 -7.60 20.70 -9.01
C SER A 221 -8.16 21.36 -10.28
N VAL A 222 -9.45 21.72 -10.31
CA VAL A 222 -10.12 22.33 -11.46
C VAL A 222 -9.94 23.85 -11.48
N THR A 223 -10.10 24.50 -10.31
CA THR A 223 -10.10 25.96 -10.20
C THR A 223 -8.76 26.53 -9.76
N GLY A 224 -7.89 25.73 -9.15
CA GLY A 224 -6.64 26.16 -8.51
C GLY A 224 -6.83 26.95 -7.21
N GLY A 225 -8.06 27.28 -6.87
CA GLY A 225 -8.38 28.03 -5.65
C GLY A 225 -8.40 27.17 -4.38
N PRO A 226 -8.44 27.83 -3.20
CA PRO A 226 -8.64 27.14 -1.94
C PRO A 226 -9.91 26.29 -1.97
N THR A 227 -9.85 25.08 -1.39
CA THR A 227 -10.96 24.15 -1.26
C THR A 227 -10.94 23.49 0.11
N GLY A 228 -11.85 22.58 0.36
CA GLY A 228 -11.91 21.86 1.62
C GLY A 228 -13.18 21.03 1.77
N SER A 229 -13.44 20.64 3.00
CA SER A 229 -14.61 19.84 3.36
C SER A 229 -15.86 20.72 3.51
N GLY A 230 -17.00 20.24 2.99
CA GLY A 230 -18.30 20.82 3.25
C GLY A 230 -18.80 20.62 4.69
N THR A 231 -18.14 19.76 5.47
CA THR A 231 -18.30 19.67 6.92
C THR A 231 -17.44 20.74 7.54
N THR A 232 -18.04 21.80 8.05
CA THR A 232 -17.37 23.07 8.33
C THR A 232 -17.74 23.65 9.70
N VAL A 233 -17.11 24.75 10.08
CA VAL A 233 -17.44 25.54 11.27
C VAL A 233 -17.39 27.04 10.91
N PRO A 234 -18.49 27.80 11.17
CA PRO A 234 -19.83 27.33 11.62
C PRO A 234 -20.41 26.25 10.72
N SER A 235 -21.41 25.48 11.22
CA SER A 235 -21.99 24.36 10.47
C SER A 235 -22.57 24.77 9.12
N ALA A 236 -22.40 23.92 8.13
CA ALA A 236 -23.20 24.01 6.90
C ALA A 236 -24.52 23.25 7.06
N PHE A 237 -25.59 23.82 6.55
CA PHE A 237 -26.92 23.28 6.59
C PHE A 237 -27.49 23.16 5.18
N SER A 238 -28.26 22.13 4.94
CA SER A 238 -29.19 22.06 3.82
C SER A 238 -30.46 21.37 4.27
N THR A 239 -31.55 21.60 3.58
CA THR A 239 -32.79 20.91 3.85
C THR A 239 -33.28 20.25 2.58
N SER A 240 -33.62 18.98 2.67
CA SER A 240 -34.48 18.33 1.71
C SER A 240 -35.93 18.74 1.99
N GLN A 241 -36.78 18.55 1.01
CA GLN A 241 -38.21 19.01 1.00
C GLN A 241 -38.91 19.10 2.35
N GLY A 242 -39.66 20.19 2.49
CA GLY A 242 -40.69 20.30 3.50
C GLY A 242 -41.93 19.44 3.20
N PRO A 243 -42.78 19.13 4.19
CA PRO A 243 -44.12 18.56 3.96
C PRO A 243 -44.90 19.41 2.96
N GLY A 244 -45.38 18.83 1.87
CA GLY A 244 -46.16 19.53 0.86
C GLY A 244 -45.41 20.06 -0.35
N GLY A 245 -44.12 19.72 -0.51
CA GLY A 245 -43.36 20.01 -1.75
C GLY A 245 -42.94 21.47 -1.92
N THR A 246 -43.00 22.29 -0.87
CA THR A 246 -42.55 23.68 -0.93
C THR A 246 -41.03 23.80 -0.91
N ALA A 247 -40.52 24.81 -1.63
CA ALA A 247 -39.12 25.09 -1.80
C ALA A 247 -38.33 25.13 -0.51
N THR A 248 -37.20 24.50 -0.52
CA THR A 248 -36.34 24.22 0.61
C THR A 248 -35.01 24.95 0.48
N LEU A 249 -34.20 24.90 1.49
CA LEU A 249 -32.81 25.32 1.40
C LEU A 249 -32.05 24.38 0.42
N SER A 250 -32.12 24.66 -0.86
CA SER A 250 -31.23 24.02 -1.83
C SER A 250 -29.82 24.59 -1.68
N GLY A 251 -28.78 23.75 -1.86
CA GLY A 251 -27.40 24.16 -1.69
C GLY A 251 -26.91 24.13 -0.23
N SER A 252 -25.79 24.78 0.02
CA SER A 252 -25.11 24.81 1.32
C SER A 252 -25.25 26.17 1.98
N TRP A 253 -25.83 26.20 3.16
CA TRP A 253 -26.11 27.43 3.93
C TRP A 253 -25.37 27.40 5.26
N GLN A 254 -24.99 28.54 5.79
CA GLN A 254 -24.26 28.70 7.04
C GLN A 254 -24.90 29.84 7.85
N ILE A 255 -24.89 29.74 9.16
CA ILE A 255 -25.31 30.84 10.01
C ILE A 255 -24.14 31.85 10.10
N ASP A 256 -24.39 33.07 9.65
CA ASP A 256 -23.45 34.18 9.86
C ASP A 256 -23.44 34.56 11.34
N PRO A 257 -22.28 34.45 12.04
CA PRO A 257 -22.19 34.75 13.47
C PRO A 257 -22.52 36.20 13.83
N ALA A 258 -22.33 37.13 12.90
CA ALA A 258 -22.58 38.56 13.18
C ALA A 258 -24.08 38.93 13.11
N THR A 259 -24.84 38.32 12.20
CA THR A 259 -26.25 38.64 11.95
C THR A 259 -27.20 37.58 12.46
N GLY A 260 -26.75 36.38 12.77
CA GLY A 260 -27.56 35.23 13.10
C GLY A 260 -28.44 34.73 11.95
N LYS A 261 -28.21 35.19 10.71
CA LYS A 261 -28.96 34.78 9.51
C LYS A 261 -28.28 33.63 8.78
N LEU A 262 -29.09 32.86 8.06
CA LEU A 262 -28.58 31.91 7.08
C LEU A 262 -28.10 32.66 5.84
N VAL A 263 -26.86 32.40 5.45
CA VAL A 263 -26.18 32.90 4.25
C VAL A 263 -25.67 31.75 3.38
N SER A 264 -25.54 31.95 2.09
CA SER A 264 -25.07 30.95 1.13
C SER A 264 -24.08 31.61 0.15
N PRO A 265 -23.05 30.87 -0.33
CA PRO A 265 -22.69 29.52 0.04
C PRO A 265 -22.00 29.45 1.41
N ALA A 266 -22.04 28.27 2.07
CA ALA A 266 -21.23 28.00 3.25
C ALA A 266 -19.74 27.96 2.89
N GLN A 267 -18.90 28.41 3.79
CA GLN A 267 -17.45 28.34 3.63
C GLN A 267 -16.98 26.89 3.79
N LEU A 268 -15.94 26.50 3.04
CA LEU A 268 -15.34 25.18 3.15
C LEU A 268 -14.28 25.16 4.28
N TYR A 269 -14.09 23.99 4.87
CA TYR A 269 -13.11 23.79 5.95
C TYR A 269 -11.83 23.18 5.39
N ASN A 270 -10.68 23.84 5.59
CA ASN A 270 -9.37 23.33 5.19
C ASN A 270 -8.92 22.20 6.12
N THR A 271 -8.85 20.99 5.61
CA THR A 271 -8.51 19.78 6.38
C THR A 271 -7.02 19.43 6.38
N ASN A 272 -6.22 20.05 5.52
CA ASN A 272 -4.82 19.69 5.30
C ASN A 272 -3.92 19.82 6.54
N PRO A 273 -3.93 20.94 7.30
CA PRO A 273 -2.87 21.21 8.28
C PRO A 273 -2.65 20.10 9.31
N LEU A 274 -3.69 19.33 9.65
CA LEU A 274 -3.66 18.29 10.68
C LEU A 274 -3.33 16.90 10.13
N ASN A 275 -3.47 16.71 8.83
CA ASN A 275 -3.13 15.45 8.17
C ASN A 275 -1.62 15.27 8.09
N TYR A 276 -1.14 14.04 7.99
CA TYR A 276 0.28 13.75 7.85
C TYR A 276 0.71 13.58 6.40
N TYR A 277 1.91 14.08 6.05
CA TYR A 277 2.69 13.64 4.90
C TYR A 277 3.46 12.35 5.21
N VAL A 278 3.90 12.20 6.46
CA VAL A 278 4.59 10.99 6.94
C VAL A 278 4.03 10.65 8.31
N THR A 279 3.58 9.42 8.47
CA THR A 279 3.08 8.91 9.76
C THR A 279 4.23 8.64 10.72
N GLY A 280 3.99 8.84 12.01
CA GLY A 280 4.94 8.46 13.06
C GLY A 280 5.05 6.93 13.19
N LEU A 281 6.23 6.46 13.58
CA LEU A 281 6.50 5.04 13.78
C LEU A 281 7.34 4.82 15.03
N GLU A 282 6.93 3.90 15.89
CA GLU A 282 7.75 3.32 16.93
C GLU A 282 7.79 1.80 16.72
N ARG A 283 8.98 1.24 16.41
CA ARG A 283 9.11 -0.17 16.08
C ARG A 283 10.19 -0.82 16.93
N THR A 284 9.88 -1.99 17.49
CA THR A 284 10.82 -2.88 18.15
C THR A 284 10.85 -4.20 17.39
N GLN A 285 12.04 -4.70 17.08
CA GLN A 285 12.23 -5.96 16.38
C GLN A 285 13.17 -6.84 17.18
N ALA A 286 12.91 -8.16 17.20
CA ALA A 286 13.81 -9.15 17.71
C ALA A 286 13.84 -10.34 16.74
N THR A 287 15.02 -10.73 16.32
CA THR A 287 15.22 -11.85 15.39
C THR A 287 16.25 -12.78 15.96
N SER A 288 15.92 -14.07 16.01
CA SER A 288 16.87 -15.13 16.37
C SER A 288 16.92 -16.16 15.26
N MET A 289 18.12 -16.55 14.89
CA MET A 289 18.36 -17.62 13.92
C MET A 289 19.42 -18.56 14.45
N GLY A 290 19.19 -19.86 14.27
CA GLY A 290 20.16 -20.87 14.66
C GLY A 290 20.19 -22.02 13.67
N ASN A 291 21.37 -22.60 13.49
CA ASN A 291 21.57 -23.82 12.73
C ASN A 291 22.58 -24.72 13.44
N PHE A 292 22.41 -26.01 13.24
CA PHE A 292 23.30 -27.00 13.82
C PHE A 292 23.44 -28.23 12.91
N LYS A 293 24.65 -28.48 12.42
CA LYS A 293 24.99 -29.66 11.62
C LYS A 293 25.12 -30.88 12.55
N ILE A 294 24.12 -31.73 12.51
CA ILE A 294 24.08 -32.99 13.31
C ILE A 294 25.07 -33.97 12.69
N ASN A 295 25.03 -34.16 11.37
CA ASN A 295 25.96 -34.96 10.58
C ASN A 295 25.93 -34.43 9.12
N GLU A 296 26.56 -35.12 8.18
CA GLU A 296 26.62 -34.72 6.76
C GLU A 296 25.25 -34.76 6.10
N HIS A 297 24.33 -35.57 6.57
CA HIS A 297 22.99 -35.76 6.02
C HIS A 297 21.91 -34.92 6.71
N ALA A 298 22.25 -34.22 7.80
CA ALA A 298 21.24 -33.53 8.61
C ALA A 298 21.80 -32.27 9.28
N GLU A 299 21.25 -31.10 8.89
CA GLU A 299 21.42 -29.83 9.58
C GLU A 299 20.04 -29.35 10.04
N ALA A 300 19.84 -29.24 11.35
CA ALA A 300 18.66 -28.63 11.93
C ALA A 300 18.80 -27.11 11.94
N TYR A 301 17.70 -26.38 11.71
CA TYR A 301 17.69 -24.92 11.82
C TYR A 301 16.37 -24.41 12.39
N ALA A 302 16.46 -23.22 13.01
CA ALA A 302 15.29 -22.52 13.54
C ALA A 302 15.45 -21.02 13.31
N GLU A 303 14.34 -20.35 13.01
CA GLU A 303 14.26 -18.90 12.82
C GLU A 303 13.06 -18.36 13.61
N LEU A 304 13.25 -17.24 14.30
CA LEU A 304 12.21 -16.52 15.02
C LEU A 304 12.25 -15.04 14.62
N PHE A 305 11.13 -14.51 14.18
CA PHE A 305 10.93 -13.09 13.87
C PHE A 305 9.84 -12.54 14.78
N TYR A 306 10.17 -11.50 15.52
CA TYR A 306 9.20 -10.72 16.30
C TYR A 306 9.32 -9.26 15.94
N THR A 307 8.18 -8.62 15.65
CA THR A 307 8.09 -7.18 15.41
C THR A 307 6.87 -6.62 16.11
N ASN A 308 7.06 -5.53 16.82
CA ASN A 308 5.97 -4.68 17.30
C ASN A 308 6.16 -3.28 16.72
N SER A 309 5.18 -2.82 15.93
CA SER A 309 5.16 -1.50 15.31
C SER A 309 3.94 -0.72 15.79
N LYS A 310 4.19 0.40 16.46
CA LYS A 310 3.14 1.36 16.82
C LYS A 310 3.15 2.51 15.85
N VAL A 311 2.01 2.80 15.24
CA VAL A 311 1.83 3.87 14.27
C VAL A 311 0.65 4.71 14.70
N ALA A 312 0.86 6.02 14.78
CA ALA A 312 -0.21 6.99 14.99
C ALA A 312 -0.46 7.74 13.68
N SER A 313 -1.70 7.79 13.24
CA SER A 313 -2.14 8.65 12.15
C SER A 313 -3.20 9.63 12.64
N THR A 314 -3.21 10.83 12.06
CA THR A 314 -4.19 11.87 12.35
C THR A 314 -4.96 12.23 11.11
N LEU A 315 -6.25 12.51 11.32
CA LEU A 315 -7.11 13.13 10.34
C LEU A 315 -7.68 14.42 10.93
N ALA A 316 -8.13 15.33 10.09
CA ALA A 316 -8.91 16.49 10.53
C ALA A 316 -10.04 16.03 11.46
N GLU A 317 -10.52 16.93 12.31
CA GLU A 317 -11.46 16.66 13.39
C GLU A 317 -12.70 15.91 12.90
N SER A 318 -13.37 15.20 13.79
CA SER A 318 -14.64 14.53 13.49
C SER A 318 -15.75 15.52 13.15
N GLY A 319 -16.86 15.05 12.71
CA GLY A 319 -18.03 15.89 12.40
C GLY A 319 -19.20 15.06 11.88
N THR A 320 -20.27 15.73 11.59
CA THR A 320 -21.43 15.16 10.88
C THR A 320 -21.20 15.28 9.37
N PHE A 321 -21.20 14.16 8.65
CA PHE A 321 -20.79 14.11 7.24
C PHE A 321 -21.99 13.79 6.33
N GLY A 322 -22.87 14.79 6.11
CA GLY A 322 -24.06 14.61 5.29
C GLY A 322 -25.21 13.92 6.02
N ASN A 323 -25.17 13.88 7.34
CA ASN A 323 -26.22 13.26 8.13
C ASN A 323 -27.41 14.20 8.28
N THR A 324 -28.62 13.65 8.10
CA THR A 324 -29.89 14.35 8.35
C THR A 324 -30.35 14.07 9.77
N PHE A 325 -30.68 15.12 10.51
CA PHE A 325 -31.19 15.05 11.86
C PHE A 325 -32.60 15.64 11.95
N ASN A 326 -33.42 15.06 12.77
CA ASN A 326 -34.75 15.58 13.14
C ASN A 326 -34.55 16.62 14.25
N VAL A 327 -34.51 17.90 13.89
CA VAL A 327 -34.27 19.01 14.81
C VAL A 327 -35.58 19.76 15.09
N PRO A 328 -35.94 19.99 16.37
CA PRO A 328 -37.08 20.87 16.70
C PRO A 328 -36.81 22.28 16.20
N ILE A 329 -37.75 22.91 15.53
CA ILE A 329 -37.63 24.30 15.08
C ILE A 329 -37.40 25.27 16.25
N GLY A 330 -37.96 24.91 17.42
CA GLY A 330 -37.76 25.64 18.66
C GLY A 330 -36.47 25.33 19.41
N ASN A 331 -35.48 24.63 18.79
CA ASN A 331 -34.21 24.33 19.42
C ASN A 331 -33.54 25.65 19.90
N PRO A 332 -33.11 25.71 21.18
CA PRO A 332 -32.69 26.95 21.84
C PRO A 332 -31.38 27.56 21.32
N PHE A 333 -30.63 26.78 20.49
CA PHE A 333 -29.38 27.24 19.90
C PHE A 333 -29.55 27.78 18.48
N ILE A 334 -30.74 27.65 17.86
CA ILE A 334 -31.02 28.26 16.55
C ILE A 334 -31.26 29.75 16.75
N PRO A 335 -30.42 30.66 16.20
CA PRO A 335 -30.65 32.08 16.26
C PRO A 335 -32.02 32.46 15.71
N ALA A 336 -32.66 33.47 16.32
CA ALA A 336 -34.03 33.86 15.94
C ALA A 336 -34.18 34.19 14.45
N ALA A 337 -33.21 34.89 13.87
CA ALA A 337 -33.23 35.24 12.45
C ALA A 337 -33.10 34.00 11.54
N ALA A 338 -32.21 33.07 11.86
CA ALA A 338 -32.11 31.80 11.12
C ALA A 338 -33.36 30.93 11.29
N ARG A 339 -33.92 30.89 12.50
CA ARG A 339 -35.19 30.16 12.77
C ARG A 339 -36.33 30.69 11.90
N GLN A 340 -36.46 32.01 11.82
CA GLN A 340 -37.47 32.64 10.96
C GLN A 340 -37.29 32.28 9.51
N GLN A 341 -36.04 32.36 8.99
CA GLN A 341 -35.74 31.96 7.61
C GLN A 341 -36.05 30.47 7.33
N LEU A 342 -35.78 29.58 8.28
CA LEU A 342 -36.14 28.16 8.19
C LEU A 342 -37.63 27.95 8.15
N CYS A 343 -38.40 28.65 9.01
CA CYS A 343 -39.86 28.58 9.05
C CYS A 343 -40.51 29.07 7.77
N GLU A 344 -40.08 30.24 7.29
CA GLU A 344 -40.57 30.82 6.02
C GLU A 344 -40.39 29.86 4.86
N ARG A 345 -39.22 29.27 4.74
CA ARG A 345 -38.87 28.33 3.66
C ARG A 345 -39.61 26.99 3.78
N ARG A 346 -40.05 26.59 5.00
CA ARG A 346 -40.79 25.36 5.26
C ARG A 346 -42.29 25.54 5.36
N GLY A 347 -42.78 26.77 5.18
CA GLY A 347 -44.18 27.07 5.34
C GLY A 347 -44.69 26.81 6.76
N ILE A 348 -43.80 26.94 7.78
CA ILE A 348 -44.18 26.83 9.19
C ILE A 348 -44.82 28.13 9.64
N PRO A 349 -46.03 28.13 10.20
CA PRO A 349 -46.67 29.34 10.67
C PRO A 349 -45.82 30.13 11.67
N ALA A 350 -45.86 31.47 11.57
CA ALA A 350 -45.07 32.33 12.44
C ALA A 350 -45.32 32.09 13.94
N ALA A 351 -46.54 31.76 14.31
CA ALA A 351 -46.91 31.37 15.69
C ALA A 351 -46.18 30.12 16.20
N SER A 352 -45.80 29.23 15.33
CA SER A 352 -45.03 28.01 15.68
C SER A 352 -43.52 28.22 15.53
N CYS A 353 -43.07 29.36 15.01
CA CYS A 353 -41.66 29.68 14.76
C CYS A 353 -40.97 30.33 15.98
N VAL A 354 -41.15 29.74 17.14
CA VAL A 354 -40.67 30.27 18.44
C VAL A 354 -39.78 29.27 19.14
N GLU A 355 -38.91 29.78 20.04
CA GLU A 355 -38.09 28.91 20.89
C GLU A 355 -38.96 27.99 21.75
N GLY A 356 -38.53 26.76 21.94
CA GLY A 356 -39.30 25.77 22.69
C GLY A 356 -40.39 25.05 21.88
N ASN A 357 -40.65 25.42 20.64
CA ASN A 357 -41.64 24.72 19.79
C ASN A 357 -41.12 23.34 19.34
N ALA A 358 -41.93 22.30 19.53
CA ALA A 358 -41.57 20.90 19.28
C ALA A 358 -41.73 20.45 17.81
N THR A 359 -42.16 21.35 16.90
CA THR A 359 -42.28 20.98 15.47
C THR A 359 -40.91 20.59 14.93
N VAL A 360 -40.78 19.36 14.45
CA VAL A 360 -39.51 18.79 13.97
C VAL A 360 -39.28 19.15 12.50
N VAL A 361 -38.06 19.54 12.17
CA VAL A 361 -37.59 19.82 10.83
C VAL A 361 -36.42 18.88 10.52
N PRO A 362 -36.51 18.05 9.46
CA PRO A 362 -35.31 17.33 8.99
C PRO A 362 -34.31 18.35 8.46
N LEU A 363 -33.10 18.32 9.02
CA LEU A 363 -32.05 19.27 8.72
C LEU A 363 -30.75 18.49 8.49
N LEU A 364 -30.18 18.60 7.30
CA LEU A 364 -28.85 18.07 7.03
C LEU A 364 -27.84 19.02 7.69
N VAL A 365 -27.03 18.49 8.60
CA VAL A 365 -26.06 19.25 9.38
C VAL A 365 -24.65 18.74 9.07
N ASN A 366 -23.80 19.64 8.59
CA ASN A 366 -22.39 19.39 8.34
C ASN A 366 -21.55 20.24 9.34
N ARG A 367 -21.42 19.74 10.59
CA ARG A 367 -20.62 20.37 11.65
C ARG A 367 -19.27 19.70 11.80
N ARG A 368 -18.16 20.46 11.67
CA ARG A 368 -16.82 20.04 12.10
C ARG A 368 -16.67 20.27 13.59
N PHE A 369 -16.36 19.24 14.35
CA PHE A 369 -16.17 19.30 15.80
C PHE A 369 -14.71 19.66 16.12
N VAL A 370 -14.31 20.90 15.78
CA VAL A 370 -12.95 21.41 16.01
C VAL A 370 -12.56 21.38 17.48
N GLU A 371 -13.55 21.47 18.36
CA GLU A 371 -13.38 21.47 19.80
C GLU A 371 -13.00 20.07 20.35
N LEU A 372 -13.25 18.97 19.62
CA LEU A 372 -12.78 17.62 19.96
C LEU A 372 -11.27 17.45 19.69
N GLY A 373 -10.69 18.30 18.84
CA GLY A 373 -9.36 18.08 18.28
C GLY A 373 -9.31 17.01 17.20
N PRO A 374 -8.13 16.73 16.64
CA PRO A 374 -7.97 15.79 15.53
C PRO A 374 -8.44 14.38 15.87
N ARG A 375 -8.91 13.67 14.85
CA ARG A 375 -9.21 12.24 14.94
C ARG A 375 -7.90 11.46 14.94
N TYR A 376 -7.68 10.66 15.97
CA TYR A 376 -6.52 9.78 16.06
C TYR A 376 -6.90 8.35 15.69
N ASN A 377 -6.01 7.71 14.93
CA ASN A 377 -5.97 6.26 14.73
C ASN A 377 -4.62 5.77 15.24
N ASP A 378 -4.61 5.06 16.34
CA ASP A 378 -3.44 4.43 16.91
C ASP A 378 -3.46 2.95 16.54
N PHE A 379 -2.42 2.49 15.85
CA PHE A 379 -2.25 1.10 15.46
C PHE A 379 -1.12 0.47 16.27
N ASP A 380 -1.38 -0.67 16.88
CA ASP A 380 -0.39 -1.56 17.51
C ASP A 380 -0.35 -2.85 16.70
N ASN A 381 0.70 -3.02 15.88
CA ASN A 381 0.90 -4.15 14.98
C ASN A 381 1.94 -5.09 15.57
N LYS A 382 1.57 -6.33 15.87
CA LYS A 382 2.45 -7.37 16.39
C LYS A 382 2.55 -8.51 15.40
N THR A 383 3.75 -8.85 15.00
CA THR A 383 4.03 -10.01 14.15
C THR A 383 4.98 -10.94 14.88
N LEU A 384 4.61 -12.21 14.95
CA LEU A 384 5.47 -13.27 15.45
C LEU A 384 5.46 -14.41 14.45
N GLN A 385 6.62 -14.79 13.95
CA GLN A 385 6.77 -15.95 13.08
C GLN A 385 7.94 -16.80 13.53
N TYR A 386 7.73 -18.08 13.56
CA TYR A 386 8.79 -19.05 13.82
C TYR A 386 8.78 -20.14 12.76
N THR A 387 9.97 -20.58 12.41
CA THR A 387 10.23 -21.61 11.41
C THR A 387 11.21 -22.61 12.00
N MET A 388 10.93 -23.88 11.83
CA MET A 388 11.83 -24.99 12.20
C MET A 388 11.96 -25.92 11.03
N GLY A 389 13.16 -26.37 10.77
CA GLY A 389 13.39 -27.26 9.64
C GLY A 389 14.66 -28.09 9.75
N MET A 390 14.78 -28.96 8.79
CA MET A 390 15.93 -29.84 8.61
C MET A 390 16.28 -29.89 7.12
N LYS A 391 17.54 -29.77 6.81
CA LYS A 391 18.08 -29.87 5.46
C LYS A 391 19.33 -30.76 5.46
N GLY A 392 19.67 -31.31 4.32
CA GLY A 392 20.87 -32.14 4.20
C GLY A 392 20.96 -32.85 2.87
N GLU A 393 21.94 -33.74 2.77
CA GLU A 393 22.17 -34.58 1.59
C GLU A 393 21.55 -35.97 1.80
N ILE A 394 20.86 -36.51 0.78
CA ILE A 394 20.25 -37.85 0.84
C ILE A 394 21.19 -38.90 0.23
N GLY A 395 22.21 -38.47 -0.50
CA GLY A 395 23.11 -39.28 -1.31
C GLY A 395 22.92 -39.03 -2.80
N TYR A 396 23.92 -39.45 -3.64
CA TYR A 396 23.93 -39.23 -5.07
C TYR A 396 23.64 -37.79 -5.51
N ASP A 397 24.25 -36.80 -4.79
CA ASP A 397 24.09 -35.34 -5.00
C ASP A 397 22.67 -34.79 -4.83
N TRP A 398 21.76 -35.58 -4.24
CA TRP A 398 20.42 -35.13 -3.88
C TRP A 398 20.41 -34.48 -2.49
N THR A 399 19.79 -33.31 -2.43
CA THR A 399 19.59 -32.53 -1.20
C THR A 399 18.12 -32.40 -0.87
N TYR A 400 17.81 -32.23 0.42
CA TYR A 400 16.45 -31.93 0.87
C TYR A 400 16.41 -30.73 1.80
N ASP A 401 15.25 -30.04 1.81
CA ASP A 401 14.88 -29.03 2.81
C ASP A 401 13.42 -29.24 3.19
N ALA A 402 13.20 -29.61 4.46
CA ALA A 402 11.87 -29.79 5.04
C ALA A 402 11.68 -28.81 6.17
N TYR A 403 10.60 -28.04 6.17
CA TYR A 403 10.30 -27.10 7.23
C TYR A 403 8.82 -26.99 7.55
N TRP A 404 8.56 -26.52 8.75
CA TRP A 404 7.28 -26.02 9.20
C TRP A 404 7.45 -24.62 9.76
N SER A 405 6.51 -23.74 9.39
CA SER A 405 6.48 -22.35 9.81
C SER A 405 5.09 -21.97 10.27
N ARG A 406 5.00 -21.23 11.38
CA ARG A 406 3.78 -20.57 11.83
C ARG A 406 4.04 -19.10 12.07
N GLY A 407 3.18 -18.26 11.50
CA GLY A 407 3.18 -16.82 11.70
C GLY A 407 1.83 -16.34 12.20
N ASN A 408 1.86 -15.39 13.14
CA ASN A 408 0.71 -14.64 13.63
C ASN A 408 0.97 -13.15 13.43
N ALA A 409 -0.01 -12.44 12.91
CA ALA A 409 0.02 -10.99 12.79
C ALA A 409 -1.28 -10.43 13.38
N ASP A 410 -1.12 -9.67 14.47
CA ASP A 410 -2.22 -9.08 15.22
C ASP A 410 -2.13 -7.56 15.14
N GLN A 411 -3.24 -6.91 14.83
CA GLN A 411 -3.37 -5.46 14.80
C GLN A 411 -4.49 -5.01 15.73
N THR A 412 -4.16 -4.08 16.62
CA THR A 412 -5.15 -3.34 17.40
C THR A 412 -5.21 -1.93 16.87
N GLN A 413 -6.37 -1.48 16.39
CA GLN A 413 -6.63 -0.11 16.02
C GLN A 413 -7.52 0.54 17.07
N THR A 414 -7.03 1.60 17.72
CA THR A 414 -7.81 2.43 18.65
C THR A 414 -8.09 3.78 18.00
N ARG A 415 -9.34 4.15 17.91
CA ARG A 415 -9.82 5.44 17.40
C ARG A 415 -10.18 6.33 18.57
N ARG A 416 -9.68 7.58 18.57
CA ARG A 416 -9.95 8.57 19.62
C ARG A 416 -10.40 9.89 19.02
N ASN A 417 -11.24 10.65 19.72
CA ASN A 417 -11.83 11.92 19.29
C ASN A 417 -12.76 11.77 18.07
N TRP A 418 -13.49 10.68 17.99
CA TRP A 418 -14.53 10.45 16.99
C TRP A 418 -15.89 10.71 17.66
N GLY A 419 -16.88 11.23 16.92
CA GLY A 419 -18.20 11.48 17.48
C GLY A 419 -19.14 10.28 17.33
N SER A 420 -20.21 10.23 18.13
CA SER A 420 -21.32 9.29 18.01
C SER A 420 -22.49 9.92 17.27
N LEU A 421 -22.95 9.28 16.18
CA LEU A 421 -24.11 9.74 15.41
C LEU A 421 -25.39 9.76 16.24
N ALA A 422 -25.64 8.68 16.98
CA ALA A 422 -26.84 8.54 17.82
C ALA A 422 -26.88 9.61 18.93
N LYS A 423 -25.74 9.84 19.62
CA LYS A 423 -25.65 10.85 20.67
C LYS A 423 -25.80 12.26 20.12
N VAL A 424 -25.25 12.57 18.95
CA VAL A 424 -25.48 13.84 18.27
C VAL A 424 -26.95 14.03 17.95
N GLY A 425 -27.61 13.03 17.37
CA GLY A 425 -29.04 13.08 17.06
C GLY A 425 -29.91 13.30 18.30
N GLN A 426 -29.61 12.59 19.40
CA GLN A 426 -30.30 12.79 20.68
C GLN A 426 -30.09 14.20 21.24
N ALA A 427 -28.85 14.71 21.20
CA ALA A 427 -28.49 16.01 21.76
C ALA A 427 -29.03 17.21 20.94
N LEU A 428 -29.28 17.02 19.65
CA LEU A 428 -29.93 18.02 18.79
C LEU A 428 -31.43 18.12 19.02
N ASN A 429 -32.06 17.08 19.57
CA ASN A 429 -33.45 17.06 19.94
C ASN A 429 -33.64 17.71 21.33
N ALA A 430 -33.58 19.04 21.40
CA ALA A 430 -33.67 19.82 22.62
C ALA A 430 -34.60 21.05 22.45
N LEU A 431 -35.41 21.34 23.48
CA LEU A 431 -36.34 22.48 23.54
C LEU A 431 -35.89 23.55 24.54
N ASN A 432 -34.83 23.24 25.31
CA ASN A 432 -34.21 24.17 26.25
C ASN A 432 -32.70 23.85 26.29
N LYS A 433 -31.87 24.73 26.92
CA LYS A 433 -30.40 24.61 26.95
C LYS A 433 -29.86 23.58 27.94
N THR A 434 -30.71 23.03 28.82
CA THR A 434 -30.26 22.21 29.95
C THR A 434 -30.59 20.75 29.81
N THR A 435 -31.70 20.41 29.11
CA THR A 435 -32.15 19.02 28.97
C THR A 435 -32.55 18.67 27.55
N CYS A 436 -32.19 17.46 27.12
CA CYS A 436 -32.68 16.90 25.85
C CYS A 436 -34.18 16.47 26.00
N VAL A 437 -34.91 16.42 24.89
CA VAL A 437 -36.32 15.88 24.89
C VAL A 437 -36.30 14.44 25.37
N VAL A 438 -35.37 13.63 24.90
CA VAL A 438 -35.09 12.30 25.46
C VAL A 438 -33.89 12.41 26.39
N ASN A 439 -34.12 12.57 27.67
CA ASN A 439 -33.07 12.80 28.66
C ASN A 439 -32.61 11.48 29.30
N THR A 440 -32.01 10.61 28.47
CA THR A 440 -31.41 9.33 28.90
C THR A 440 -29.90 9.39 28.68
N ASN A 441 -29.14 8.52 29.37
CA ASN A 441 -27.69 8.34 29.21
C ASN A 441 -26.88 9.62 29.43
N GLY A 442 -27.36 10.56 30.26
CA GLY A 442 -26.64 11.80 30.55
C GLY A 442 -26.62 12.79 29.37
N CYS A 443 -27.70 12.80 28.56
CA CYS A 443 -27.77 13.66 27.36
C CYS A 443 -27.62 15.15 27.73
N VAL A 444 -26.71 15.82 27.01
CA VAL A 444 -26.43 17.26 27.08
C VAL A 444 -26.85 17.90 25.75
N PRO A 445 -27.77 18.88 25.71
CA PRO A 445 -28.16 19.56 24.49
C PRO A 445 -26.94 20.14 23.74
N LEU A 446 -26.87 19.91 22.43
CA LEU A 446 -25.68 20.20 21.60
C LEU A 446 -25.87 21.49 20.77
N ASN A 447 -24.93 22.42 20.87
CA ASN A 447 -24.94 23.64 20.06
C ASN A 447 -24.13 23.48 18.79
N VAL A 448 -24.74 22.97 17.72
CA VAL A 448 -24.12 22.93 16.38
C VAL A 448 -24.32 24.20 15.56
N PHE A 449 -25.13 25.15 16.05
CA PHE A 449 -25.51 26.35 15.34
C PHE A 449 -24.59 27.54 15.57
N GLY A 450 -23.68 27.43 16.54
CA GLY A 450 -22.71 28.46 16.87
C GLY A 450 -21.41 28.38 16.08
N ALA A 451 -20.56 29.40 16.28
CA ALA A 451 -19.19 29.45 15.76
C ALA A 451 -18.27 28.43 16.47
N ALA A 452 -16.99 28.40 16.09
CA ALA A 452 -15.97 27.64 16.81
C ALA A 452 -15.93 28.05 18.29
N GLY A 453 -15.82 27.08 19.20
CA GLY A 453 -15.89 27.26 20.65
C GLY A 453 -17.31 27.29 21.23
N SER A 454 -18.36 27.14 20.42
CA SER A 454 -19.74 27.07 20.90
C SER A 454 -20.12 25.76 21.57
N ILE A 455 -19.36 24.69 21.32
CA ILE A 455 -19.56 23.37 21.90
C ILE A 455 -18.76 23.27 23.19
N THR A 456 -19.45 23.19 24.32
CA THR A 456 -18.83 23.18 25.66
C THR A 456 -18.16 21.82 25.97
N PRO A 457 -17.24 21.76 26.96
CA PRO A 457 -16.65 20.50 27.40
C PRO A 457 -17.67 19.41 27.79
N ALA A 458 -18.80 19.78 28.39
CA ALA A 458 -19.86 18.85 28.74
C ALA A 458 -20.56 18.26 27.50
N MET A 459 -20.81 19.09 26.46
CA MET A 459 -21.35 18.65 25.17
C MET A 459 -20.38 17.70 24.47
N LEU A 460 -19.08 18.05 24.47
CA LEU A 460 -18.03 17.22 23.89
C LEU A 460 -17.91 15.86 24.60
N ALA A 461 -17.90 15.86 25.93
CA ALA A 461 -17.83 14.63 26.70
C ALA A 461 -19.00 13.70 26.40
N TYR A 462 -20.21 14.26 26.15
CA TYR A 462 -21.37 13.47 25.79
C TYR A 462 -21.25 12.84 24.39
N ILE A 463 -20.88 13.61 23.38
CA ILE A 463 -20.85 13.12 21.98
C ILE A 463 -19.59 12.36 21.62
N ASN A 464 -18.49 12.48 22.39
CA ASN A 464 -17.23 11.82 22.09
C ASN A 464 -17.38 10.30 22.06
N GLN A 465 -16.78 9.68 21.06
CA GLN A 465 -16.79 8.24 20.85
C GLN A 465 -15.38 7.76 20.59
N SER A 466 -14.92 6.78 21.36
CA SER A 466 -13.77 5.95 21.05
C SER A 466 -14.24 4.66 20.38
N ALA A 467 -13.43 4.10 19.52
CA ALA A 467 -13.74 2.86 18.83
C ALA A 467 -12.52 1.94 18.76
N LEU A 468 -12.78 0.63 18.76
CA LEU A 468 -11.76 -0.41 18.78
C LEU A 468 -11.99 -1.39 17.64
N LEU A 469 -10.90 -1.70 16.92
CA LEU A 469 -10.88 -2.73 15.90
C LEU A 469 -9.69 -3.66 16.16
N LEU A 470 -9.95 -4.97 16.17
CA LEU A 470 -8.97 -6.03 16.29
C LEU A 470 -8.90 -6.80 14.97
N GLN A 471 -7.71 -7.05 14.48
CA GLN A 471 -7.50 -7.88 13.30
C GLN A 471 -6.42 -8.91 13.63
N SER A 472 -6.64 -10.16 13.21
CA SER A 472 -5.68 -11.24 13.38
C SER A 472 -5.55 -12.05 12.09
N VAL A 473 -4.33 -12.41 11.74
CA VAL A 473 -4.00 -13.31 10.65
C VAL A 473 -3.02 -14.36 11.15
N GLN A 474 -3.35 -15.62 10.94
CA GLN A 474 -2.47 -16.76 11.20
C GLN A 474 -2.17 -17.47 9.88
N GLN A 475 -0.90 -17.80 9.67
CA GLN A 475 -0.45 -18.61 8.54
C GLN A 475 0.37 -19.79 9.01
N ASP A 476 0.00 -21.00 8.59
CA ASP A 476 0.77 -22.24 8.76
C ASP A 476 1.26 -22.71 7.40
N VAL A 477 2.57 -23.01 7.31
CA VAL A 477 3.20 -23.55 6.09
C VAL A 477 4.02 -24.77 6.45
N GLY A 478 3.74 -25.92 5.81
CA GLY A 478 4.61 -27.10 5.81
C GLY A 478 5.15 -27.30 4.40
N SER A 479 6.44 -27.47 4.24
CA SER A 479 7.08 -27.62 2.93
C SER A 479 8.18 -28.68 2.99
N LEU A 480 8.26 -29.46 1.91
CA LEU A 480 9.35 -30.38 1.62
C LEU A 480 9.83 -30.13 0.20
N SER A 481 11.08 -29.89 0.00
CA SER A 481 11.74 -29.84 -1.30
C SER A 481 12.91 -30.81 -1.36
N VAL A 482 13.06 -31.46 -2.52
CA VAL A 482 14.15 -32.39 -2.80
C VAL A 482 14.71 -32.02 -4.17
N SER A 483 16.01 -31.83 -4.27
CA SER A 483 16.68 -31.39 -5.52
C SER A 483 17.97 -32.15 -5.72
N GLY A 484 18.24 -32.53 -6.96
CA GLY A 484 19.47 -33.23 -7.34
C GLY A 484 19.54 -33.45 -8.85
N ASP A 485 20.53 -34.16 -9.28
CA ASP A 485 20.67 -34.57 -10.69
C ASP A 485 20.27 -36.05 -10.92
N LEU A 486 20.01 -36.37 -12.16
CA LEU A 486 19.58 -37.73 -12.55
C LEU A 486 20.77 -38.67 -12.85
N GLY A 487 21.99 -38.22 -12.55
CA GLY A 487 23.22 -38.96 -12.76
C GLY A 487 23.58 -39.16 -14.24
N ASP A 488 24.68 -39.81 -14.48
CA ASP A 488 25.31 -40.00 -15.81
C ASP A 488 24.44 -40.77 -16.80
N LYS A 489 23.38 -41.46 -16.37
CA LYS A 489 22.49 -42.23 -17.24
C LYS A 489 21.53 -41.40 -18.08
N LEU A 490 21.26 -40.19 -17.67
CA LEU A 490 20.36 -39.24 -18.34
C LEU A 490 21.07 -37.95 -18.67
N VAL A 491 22.15 -38.07 -19.44
CA VAL A 491 22.95 -36.95 -19.93
C VAL A 491 22.66 -36.73 -21.42
N SER A 492 22.42 -35.48 -21.80
CA SER A 492 22.36 -35.14 -23.22
C SER A 492 23.68 -35.46 -23.90
N PRO A 493 23.68 -36.13 -25.07
CA PRO A 493 24.90 -36.50 -25.79
C PRO A 493 25.85 -35.31 -26.08
N PHE A 494 25.30 -34.09 -26.16
CA PHE A 494 26.05 -32.88 -26.52
C PHE A 494 26.33 -31.98 -25.31
N ALA A 495 25.84 -32.29 -24.12
CA ALA A 495 26.03 -31.42 -22.94
C ALA A 495 27.07 -31.94 -21.96
N GLY A 496 27.21 -33.27 -21.84
CA GLY A 496 28.15 -33.89 -20.88
C GLY A 496 27.81 -33.54 -19.41
N GLN A 497 26.59 -33.12 -19.14
CA GLN A 497 26.09 -32.80 -17.82
C GLN A 497 24.72 -33.42 -17.60
N PRO A 498 24.41 -33.91 -16.37
CA PRO A 498 23.12 -34.55 -16.09
C PRO A 498 21.99 -33.53 -16.04
N ILE A 499 20.76 -34.05 -16.21
CA ILE A 499 19.53 -33.28 -15.99
C ILE A 499 19.34 -33.02 -14.49
N ASN A 500 19.14 -31.79 -14.13
CA ASN A 500 18.84 -31.39 -12.74
C ASN A 500 17.32 -31.33 -12.54
N MET A 501 16.87 -31.83 -11.39
CA MET A 501 15.46 -31.83 -11.03
C MET A 501 15.23 -31.34 -9.61
N ALA A 502 14.05 -30.76 -9.38
CA ALA A 502 13.55 -30.47 -8.04
C ALA A 502 12.09 -30.90 -7.93
N PHE A 503 11.77 -31.52 -6.81
CA PHE A 503 10.39 -31.84 -6.41
C PHE A 503 10.05 -31.03 -5.18
N SER A 504 8.83 -30.50 -5.10
CA SER A 504 8.37 -29.82 -3.87
C SER A 504 6.92 -30.16 -3.54
N LEU A 505 6.67 -30.34 -2.25
CA LEU A 505 5.33 -30.44 -1.67
C LEU A 505 5.15 -29.29 -0.69
N GLU A 506 4.02 -28.60 -0.77
CA GLU A 506 3.71 -27.52 0.16
C GLU A 506 2.25 -27.60 0.60
N GLN A 507 2.00 -27.38 1.89
CA GLN A 507 0.67 -27.13 2.42
C GLN A 507 0.68 -25.79 3.14
N ARG A 508 -0.23 -24.91 2.75
CA ARG A 508 -0.42 -23.59 3.39
C ARG A 508 -1.86 -23.45 3.86
N LYS A 509 -2.03 -23.01 5.11
CA LYS A 509 -3.32 -22.64 5.66
C LYS A 509 -3.26 -21.20 6.16
N VAL A 510 -4.24 -20.39 5.80
CA VAL A 510 -4.40 -19.02 6.29
C VAL A 510 -5.77 -18.91 6.97
N VAL A 511 -5.76 -18.39 8.19
CA VAL A 511 -6.97 -18.06 8.97
C VAL A 511 -6.88 -16.57 9.31
N ALA A 512 -7.93 -15.82 9.06
CA ALA A 512 -7.94 -14.41 9.39
C ALA A 512 -9.29 -13.95 9.90
N SER A 513 -9.28 -12.98 10.81
CA SER A 513 -10.48 -12.43 11.41
C SER A 513 -10.35 -10.94 11.70
N THR A 514 -11.50 -10.27 11.77
CA THR A 514 -11.64 -8.91 12.28
C THR A 514 -12.80 -8.92 13.29
N ALA A 515 -12.59 -8.29 14.44
CA ALA A 515 -13.61 -8.04 15.45
C ALA A 515 -13.61 -6.56 15.83
N SER A 516 -14.78 -5.97 16.03
CA SER A 516 -14.93 -4.57 16.39
C SER A 516 -15.92 -4.36 17.53
N ASP A 517 -15.86 -3.18 18.15
CA ASP A 517 -16.87 -2.79 19.12
C ASP A 517 -18.24 -2.53 18.45
N ALA A 518 -19.30 -2.52 19.27
CA ALA A 518 -20.67 -2.39 18.79
C ALA A 518 -20.92 -1.08 17.98
N ALA A 519 -20.25 0.01 18.33
CA ALA A 519 -20.39 1.28 17.60
C ALA A 519 -19.78 1.18 16.20
N SER A 520 -18.63 0.52 16.07
CA SER A 520 -17.96 0.31 14.77
C SER A 520 -18.73 -0.61 13.82
N GLN A 521 -19.64 -1.46 14.33
CA GLN A 521 -20.46 -2.34 13.51
C GLN A 521 -21.67 -1.63 12.90
N LEU A 522 -22.07 -0.47 13.45
CA LEU A 522 -23.23 0.28 12.99
C LEU A 522 -22.83 1.32 11.92
N GLN A 523 -23.61 1.38 10.83
CA GLN A 523 -23.41 2.33 9.75
C GLN A 523 -23.43 3.77 10.27
N GLY A 524 -22.32 4.49 10.10
CA GLY A 524 -22.17 5.91 10.42
C GLY A 524 -22.14 6.27 11.90
N GLU A 525 -22.28 5.31 12.83
CA GLU A 525 -22.31 5.58 14.27
C GLU A 525 -21.00 6.23 14.75
N VAL A 526 -19.88 5.71 14.34
CA VAL A 526 -18.57 6.36 14.57
C VAL A 526 -18.36 7.39 13.47
N LEU A 527 -18.64 8.66 13.77
CA LEU A 527 -18.72 9.76 12.81
C LEU A 527 -17.40 9.97 12.05
N GLY A 528 -17.42 9.74 10.73
CA GLY A 528 -16.29 9.94 9.83
C GLY A 528 -15.44 8.70 9.56
N THR A 529 -15.90 7.50 9.96
CA THR A 529 -15.23 6.22 9.60
C THR A 529 -15.43 5.83 8.14
N GLY A 530 -16.50 6.30 7.51
CA GLY A 530 -16.84 6.03 6.12
C GLY A 530 -17.60 4.71 5.91
N ALA A 531 -17.28 3.66 6.66
CA ALA A 531 -17.98 2.37 6.59
C ALA A 531 -18.06 1.71 7.96
N PRO A 532 -19.10 0.90 8.22
CA PRO A 532 -19.11 0.02 9.37
C PRO A 532 -18.07 -1.07 9.21
N THR A 533 -17.64 -1.63 10.31
CA THR A 533 -16.70 -2.74 10.35
C THR A 533 -17.31 -3.91 11.10
N PRO A 534 -18.26 -4.66 10.51
CA PRO A 534 -18.82 -5.83 11.17
C PRO A 534 -17.77 -6.91 11.34
N ASP A 535 -17.94 -7.74 12.33
CA ASP A 535 -17.10 -8.90 12.60
C ASP A 535 -17.09 -9.83 11.39
N ARG A 536 -15.91 -10.37 11.10
CA ARG A 536 -15.72 -11.33 10.01
C ARG A 536 -14.59 -12.29 10.32
N ALA A 537 -14.71 -13.50 9.83
CA ALA A 537 -13.66 -14.51 9.89
C ALA A 537 -13.70 -15.38 8.65
N GLY A 538 -12.55 -15.86 8.23
CA GLY A 538 -12.47 -16.78 7.11
C GLY A 538 -11.15 -17.52 7.08
N GLN A 539 -11.11 -18.59 6.28
CA GLN A 539 -9.90 -19.36 6.06
C GLN A 539 -9.87 -19.96 4.66
N PHE A 540 -8.65 -20.18 4.20
CA PHE A 540 -8.41 -21.02 3.02
C PHE A 540 -7.19 -21.92 3.24
N LYS A 541 -7.11 -22.97 2.44
CA LYS A 541 -6.02 -23.92 2.44
C LYS A 541 -5.57 -24.18 1.01
N LEU A 542 -4.25 -24.29 0.82
CA LEU A 542 -3.60 -24.71 -0.42
C LEU A 542 -2.80 -25.98 -0.15
N ARG A 543 -2.89 -26.93 -1.07
CA ARG A 543 -2.00 -28.11 -1.15
C ARG A 543 -1.38 -28.11 -2.53
N GLU A 544 -0.09 -28.20 -2.59
CA GLU A 544 0.64 -27.99 -3.82
C GLU A 544 1.71 -29.07 -4.00
N ALA A 545 1.85 -29.57 -5.25
CA ALA A 545 2.94 -30.45 -5.66
C ALA A 545 3.58 -29.87 -6.92
N ALA A 546 4.90 -29.78 -6.95
CA ALA A 546 5.60 -29.22 -8.11
C ALA A 546 6.82 -30.05 -8.51
N VAL A 547 7.14 -29.97 -9.80
CA VAL A 547 8.37 -30.49 -10.39
C VAL A 547 9.01 -29.42 -11.26
N GLU A 548 10.32 -29.27 -11.13
CA GLU A 548 11.15 -28.41 -11.98
C GLU A 548 12.28 -29.24 -12.59
N MET A 549 12.65 -28.94 -13.84
CA MET A 549 13.73 -29.59 -14.57
C MET A 549 14.59 -28.53 -15.26
N ALA A 550 15.90 -28.65 -15.11
CA ALA A 550 16.89 -27.93 -15.90
C ALA A 550 17.66 -28.95 -16.73
N ILE A 551 17.55 -28.84 -18.04
CA ILE A 551 18.03 -29.81 -19.01
C ILE A 551 19.15 -29.15 -19.83
N PRO A 552 20.42 -29.43 -19.52
CA PRO A 552 21.54 -29.05 -20.40
C PRO A 552 21.44 -29.82 -21.69
N LEU A 553 21.27 -29.13 -22.82
CA LEU A 553 21.12 -29.77 -24.15
C LEU A 553 22.46 -29.81 -24.90
N VAL A 554 23.23 -28.70 -24.84
CA VAL A 554 24.51 -28.54 -25.56
C VAL A 554 25.50 -27.80 -24.68
N LYS A 555 26.77 -28.19 -24.74
CA LYS A 555 27.89 -27.52 -24.09
C LYS A 555 29.12 -27.54 -24.98
N ASP A 556 29.80 -26.40 -25.06
CA ASP A 556 31.13 -26.21 -25.69
C ASP A 556 31.21 -26.57 -27.19
N LEU A 557 30.10 -26.35 -27.95
CA LEU A 557 30.12 -26.45 -29.43
C LEU A 557 30.27 -25.03 -30.07
N PRO A 558 30.77 -24.96 -31.33
CA PRO A 558 30.85 -23.69 -32.04
C PRO A 558 29.50 -22.98 -32.14
N LEU A 559 29.44 -21.67 -31.73
CA LEU A 559 28.24 -20.86 -31.65
C LEU A 559 27.11 -21.44 -30.76
N MET A 560 27.39 -22.49 -30.02
CA MET A 560 26.50 -23.14 -29.05
C MET A 560 27.31 -23.52 -27.80
N ARG A 561 27.88 -22.51 -27.14
CA ARG A 561 28.65 -22.68 -25.90
C ARG A 561 27.83 -23.32 -24.80
N ALA A 562 26.56 -22.93 -24.72
CA ALA A 562 25.58 -23.60 -23.89
C ALA A 562 24.17 -23.44 -24.50
N ILE A 563 23.37 -24.50 -24.43
CA ILE A 563 21.92 -24.46 -24.63
C ILE A 563 21.33 -25.22 -23.48
N ASN A 564 20.52 -24.52 -22.65
CA ASN A 564 19.83 -25.12 -21.53
C ASN A 564 18.32 -24.89 -21.67
N LEU A 565 17.53 -25.89 -21.33
CA LEU A 565 16.07 -25.82 -21.27
C LEU A 565 15.62 -25.89 -19.82
N GLU A 566 14.62 -25.11 -19.48
CA GLU A 566 14.01 -25.09 -18.15
C GLU A 566 12.51 -25.34 -18.27
N LEU A 567 12.03 -26.36 -17.57
CA LEU A 567 10.61 -26.75 -17.53
C LEU A 567 10.14 -26.85 -16.10
N GLY A 568 8.87 -26.60 -15.88
CA GLY A 568 8.29 -26.81 -14.56
C GLY A 568 6.77 -26.84 -14.59
N TYR A 569 6.21 -27.60 -13.67
CA TYR A 569 4.78 -27.71 -13.47
C TYR A 569 4.44 -27.80 -12.00
N ARG A 570 3.38 -27.09 -11.57
CA ARG A 570 2.82 -27.16 -10.21
C ARG A 570 1.33 -27.36 -10.29
N GLN A 571 0.84 -28.38 -9.60
CA GLN A 571 -0.57 -28.62 -9.33
C GLN A 571 -0.93 -28.03 -7.97
N THR A 572 -2.04 -27.31 -7.89
CA THR A 572 -2.54 -26.67 -6.68
C THR A 572 -4.00 -27.05 -6.46
N GLU A 573 -4.33 -27.51 -5.26
CA GLU A 573 -5.69 -27.64 -4.72
C GLU A 573 -5.94 -26.44 -3.79
N PHE A 574 -6.92 -25.61 -4.13
CA PHE A 574 -7.38 -24.48 -3.32
C PHE A 574 -8.71 -24.83 -2.66
N SER A 575 -8.78 -24.76 -1.33
CA SER A 575 -10.00 -25.07 -0.58
C SER A 575 -10.41 -23.89 0.29
N SER A 576 -11.66 -23.44 0.13
CA SER A 576 -12.26 -22.36 0.94
C SER A 576 -13.77 -22.48 0.98
N ALA A 577 -14.41 -22.12 2.09
CA ALA A 577 -15.86 -22.11 2.27
C ALA A 577 -16.54 -23.45 1.90
N GLY A 578 -15.87 -24.59 2.16
CA GLY A 578 -16.38 -25.94 1.85
C GLY A 578 -16.32 -26.34 0.38
N LYS A 579 -15.68 -25.51 -0.47
CA LYS A 579 -15.43 -25.79 -1.89
C LYS A 579 -13.95 -26.04 -2.12
N SER A 580 -13.64 -26.88 -3.10
CA SER A 580 -12.26 -27.10 -3.59
C SER A 580 -12.21 -26.85 -5.08
N GLN A 581 -11.08 -26.29 -5.53
CA GLN A 581 -10.79 -26.00 -6.94
C GLN A 581 -9.34 -26.37 -7.24
N ASP A 582 -9.14 -27.09 -8.35
CA ASP A 582 -7.82 -27.50 -8.82
C ASP A 582 -7.36 -26.61 -9.97
N TYR A 583 -6.08 -26.21 -9.95
CA TYR A 583 -5.48 -25.47 -11.05
C TYR A 583 -3.97 -25.75 -11.17
N GLY A 584 -3.45 -25.51 -12.37
CA GLY A 584 -2.03 -25.71 -12.66
C GLY A 584 -1.31 -24.43 -13.04
N SER A 585 -0.06 -24.32 -12.58
CA SER A 585 0.93 -23.33 -13.02
C SER A 585 2.03 -24.07 -13.79
N TRP A 586 2.62 -23.43 -14.80
CA TRP A 586 3.70 -24.04 -15.57
C TRP A 586 4.71 -22.98 -16.01
N LYS A 587 5.95 -23.40 -16.28
CA LYS A 587 6.99 -22.62 -16.95
C LYS A 587 7.69 -23.47 -18.00
N ALA A 588 8.06 -22.83 -19.09
CA ALA A 588 8.89 -23.42 -20.15
C ALA A 588 9.74 -22.31 -20.76
N GLY A 589 11.04 -22.56 -20.85
CA GLY A 589 11.98 -21.59 -21.39
C GLY A 589 13.35 -22.16 -21.49
N GLY A 590 14.31 -21.31 -21.84
CA GLY A 590 15.69 -21.73 -21.94
C GLY A 590 16.62 -20.58 -22.25
N GLU A 591 17.89 -20.93 -22.32
CA GLU A 591 18.96 -20.03 -22.68
C GLU A 591 19.81 -20.60 -23.80
N TRP A 592 20.36 -19.70 -24.61
CA TRP A 592 21.34 -19.99 -25.63
C TRP A 592 22.51 -19.02 -25.48
N SER A 593 23.69 -19.58 -25.24
CA SER A 593 24.96 -18.85 -25.19
C SER A 593 25.77 -19.18 -26.44
N PRO A 594 25.77 -18.33 -27.47
CA PRO A 594 26.60 -18.57 -28.65
C PRO A 594 28.10 -18.48 -28.32
N ILE A 595 28.47 -17.58 -27.45
CA ILE A 595 29.83 -17.36 -26.94
C ILE A 595 29.78 -17.13 -25.41
N GLN A 596 30.94 -17.16 -24.75
CA GLN A 596 31.00 -17.01 -23.29
C GLN A 596 30.46 -15.68 -22.78
N SER A 597 30.62 -14.61 -23.54
CA SER A 597 30.22 -13.26 -23.16
C SER A 597 28.79 -12.87 -23.52
N LEU A 598 28.06 -13.73 -24.26
CA LEU A 598 26.70 -13.41 -24.72
C LEU A 598 25.75 -14.58 -24.47
N ARG A 599 24.66 -14.30 -23.81
CA ARG A 599 23.60 -15.26 -23.48
C ARG A 599 22.23 -14.68 -23.81
N PHE A 600 21.48 -15.34 -24.64
CA PHE A 600 20.06 -15.08 -24.88
C PHE A 600 19.20 -15.94 -23.95
N ARG A 601 18.07 -15.42 -23.52
CA ARG A 601 17.12 -16.14 -22.67
C ARG A 601 15.69 -15.84 -23.07
N ALA A 602 14.81 -16.85 -22.94
CA ALA A 602 13.40 -16.69 -23.16
C ALA A 602 12.61 -17.57 -22.16
N MET A 603 11.50 -17.07 -21.65
CA MET A 603 10.65 -17.80 -20.73
C MET A 603 9.18 -17.50 -21.02
N ALA A 604 8.35 -18.55 -21.06
CA ALA A 604 6.91 -18.46 -21.03
C ALA A 604 6.38 -19.18 -19.78
N GLN A 605 5.46 -18.56 -19.07
CA GLN A 605 4.96 -19.14 -17.82
C GLN A 605 3.53 -18.71 -17.53
N LYS A 606 2.80 -19.61 -16.86
CA LYS A 606 1.50 -19.35 -16.26
C LYS A 606 1.66 -19.36 -14.75
N ALA A 607 1.43 -18.21 -14.11
CA ALA A 607 1.36 -18.05 -12.68
C ALA A 607 -0.10 -17.93 -12.23
N THR A 608 -0.37 -18.20 -10.96
CA THR A 608 -1.71 -18.14 -10.39
C THR A 608 -1.70 -17.41 -9.04
N ARG A 609 -2.81 -16.76 -8.69
CA ARG A 609 -3.04 -16.20 -7.37
C ARG A 609 -4.36 -16.72 -6.80
N ALA A 610 -4.35 -17.22 -5.58
CA ALA A 610 -5.56 -17.57 -4.86
C ALA A 610 -6.26 -16.31 -4.32
N PRO A 611 -7.61 -16.28 -4.25
CA PRO A 611 -8.33 -15.22 -3.55
C PRO A 611 -7.94 -15.18 -2.08
N ASN A 612 -7.79 -13.99 -1.51
CA ASN A 612 -7.47 -13.79 -0.10
C ASN A 612 -8.75 -13.79 0.78
N VAL A 613 -8.56 -13.77 2.11
CA VAL A 613 -9.68 -13.83 3.05
C VAL A 613 -10.60 -12.61 2.93
N ASN A 614 -10.05 -11.42 2.65
CA ASN A 614 -10.87 -10.24 2.45
C ASN A 614 -11.74 -10.33 1.19
N GLU A 615 -11.17 -10.80 0.07
CA GLU A 615 -11.89 -10.97 -1.20
C GLU A 615 -13.02 -12.01 -1.07
N LEU A 616 -12.80 -13.06 -0.30
CA LEU A 616 -13.80 -14.13 -0.10
C LEU A 616 -14.88 -13.77 0.92
N PHE A 617 -14.51 -13.15 2.06
CA PHE A 617 -15.37 -13.10 3.24
C PHE A 617 -15.69 -11.70 3.74
N ALA A 618 -15.26 -10.62 3.04
CA ALA A 618 -15.67 -9.28 3.44
C ALA A 618 -17.20 -9.15 3.41
N PRO A 619 -17.85 -8.68 4.48
CA PRO A 619 -19.29 -8.45 4.46
C PRO A 619 -19.65 -7.35 3.46
N GLN A 620 -20.90 -7.39 2.96
CA GLN A 620 -21.46 -6.33 2.14
C GLN A 620 -21.70 -5.10 3.02
N VAL A 621 -20.93 -4.04 2.83
CA VAL A 621 -21.03 -2.79 3.60
C VAL A 621 -21.03 -1.58 2.70
N THR A 622 -21.72 -0.52 3.12
CA THR A 622 -21.63 0.79 2.49
C THR A 622 -20.44 1.53 3.05
N GLY A 623 -19.47 1.79 2.18
CA GLY A 623 -18.28 2.58 2.44
C GLY A 623 -18.27 3.89 1.65
N LEU A 624 -17.09 4.46 1.45
CA LEU A 624 -16.88 5.67 0.66
C LEU A 624 -16.07 5.39 -0.60
N SER A 625 -16.43 6.06 -1.69
CA SER A 625 -15.68 6.12 -2.93
C SER A 625 -15.54 7.57 -3.37
N ASN A 626 -14.50 7.90 -4.14
CA ASN A 626 -14.31 9.25 -4.65
C ASN A 626 -15.21 9.51 -5.85
N LEU A 627 -15.82 10.67 -5.84
CA LEU A 627 -16.56 11.23 -6.97
C LEU A 627 -16.60 12.75 -6.80
N ALA A 628 -15.84 13.48 -7.57
CA ALA A 628 -15.85 14.95 -7.52
C ALA A 628 -17.14 15.56 -8.08
N VAL A 629 -17.72 14.90 -9.08
CA VAL A 629 -18.87 15.41 -9.85
C VAL A 629 -19.89 14.31 -10.02
N ASP A 630 -21.08 14.49 -9.42
CA ASP A 630 -22.24 13.64 -9.71
C ASP A 630 -22.80 14.01 -11.10
N PRO A 631 -23.00 13.04 -12.02
CA PRO A 631 -23.60 13.31 -13.32
C PRO A 631 -24.94 14.06 -13.28
N CYS A 632 -25.69 13.90 -12.17
CA CYS A 632 -27.00 14.52 -11.99
C CYS A 632 -26.98 15.84 -11.19
N MET A 633 -25.81 16.36 -10.82
CA MET A 633 -25.70 17.53 -9.94
C MET A 633 -25.98 18.87 -10.63
N GLY A 634 -26.56 19.80 -9.89
CA GLY A 634 -26.76 21.18 -10.28
C GLY A 634 -27.52 21.36 -11.58
N THR A 635 -27.09 22.33 -12.38
CA THR A 635 -27.71 22.70 -13.66
C THR A 635 -27.43 21.72 -14.82
N ARG A 636 -26.71 20.62 -14.59
CA ARG A 636 -26.50 19.57 -15.58
C ARG A 636 -27.80 18.88 -16.00
N ILE A 637 -28.81 18.93 -15.14
CA ILE A 637 -30.14 18.40 -15.36
C ILE A 637 -31.21 19.49 -15.18
N ASN A 638 -32.30 19.39 -15.95
CA ASN A 638 -33.37 20.37 -15.96
C ASN A 638 -34.69 19.72 -15.55
N GLN A 639 -35.39 20.31 -14.60
CA GLN A 639 -36.66 19.83 -14.07
C GLN A 639 -37.72 19.67 -15.16
N ALA A 640 -37.78 20.58 -16.15
CA ALA A 640 -38.72 20.51 -17.28
C ALA A 640 -38.54 19.24 -18.13
N GLN A 641 -37.32 18.64 -18.12
CA GLN A 641 -37.01 17.43 -18.88
C GLN A 641 -37.09 16.15 -18.00
N ALA A 642 -37.53 16.25 -16.76
CA ALA A 642 -37.55 15.10 -15.84
C ALA A 642 -38.39 13.92 -16.35
N ASN A 643 -39.42 14.21 -17.16
CA ASN A 643 -40.31 13.18 -17.74
C ASN A 643 -40.09 12.94 -19.23
N THR A 644 -39.06 13.58 -19.85
CA THR A 644 -38.78 13.44 -21.28
C THR A 644 -37.80 12.28 -21.47
N ALA A 645 -38.27 11.19 -22.07
CA ALA A 645 -37.45 10.01 -22.36
C ALA A 645 -36.22 10.36 -23.22
N GLY A 646 -35.09 9.67 -22.98
CA GLY A 646 -33.83 9.90 -23.69
C GLY A 646 -33.08 11.17 -23.26
N THR A 647 -33.47 11.79 -22.13
CA THR A 647 -32.73 12.90 -21.54
C THR A 647 -32.00 12.49 -20.25
N LEU A 648 -30.90 13.15 -19.94
CA LEU A 648 -30.17 12.92 -18.69
C LEU A 648 -31.06 13.21 -17.48
N SER A 649 -31.89 14.24 -17.52
CA SER A 649 -32.82 14.58 -16.44
C SER A 649 -33.80 13.45 -16.14
N ASN A 650 -34.37 12.81 -17.17
CA ASN A 650 -35.25 11.67 -17.01
C ASN A 650 -34.52 10.45 -16.44
N LEU A 651 -33.32 10.16 -16.96
CA LEU A 651 -32.50 9.04 -16.46
C LEU A 651 -32.09 9.25 -14.98
N CYS A 652 -31.71 10.47 -14.60
CA CYS A 652 -31.42 10.82 -13.20
C CYS A 652 -32.63 10.60 -12.28
N ARG A 653 -33.85 10.98 -12.76
CA ARG A 653 -35.10 10.68 -12.03
C ARG A 653 -35.32 9.18 -11.88
N LEU A 654 -35.18 8.42 -12.99
CA LEU A 654 -35.39 6.97 -12.98
C LEU A 654 -34.37 6.22 -12.10
N THR A 655 -33.22 6.82 -11.85
CA THR A 655 -32.16 6.27 -10.98
C THR A 655 -32.22 6.84 -9.56
N GLY A 656 -33.30 7.56 -9.17
CA GLY A 656 -33.59 7.90 -7.80
C GLY A 656 -33.40 9.37 -7.39
N VAL A 657 -33.20 10.30 -8.33
CA VAL A 657 -33.23 11.74 -8.02
C VAL A 657 -34.68 12.20 -7.94
N PRO A 658 -35.17 12.72 -6.80
CA PRO A 658 -36.50 13.30 -6.69
C PRO A 658 -36.69 14.45 -7.67
N VAL A 659 -37.85 14.59 -8.27
CA VAL A 659 -38.16 15.65 -9.27
C VAL A 659 -37.87 17.05 -8.73
N SER A 660 -38.10 17.26 -7.45
CA SER A 660 -37.83 18.53 -6.78
C SER A 660 -36.37 18.92 -6.68
N GLU A 661 -35.50 17.92 -6.69
CA GLU A 661 -34.03 18.12 -6.56
C GLU A 661 -33.34 18.23 -7.93
N ILE A 662 -34.07 17.97 -9.02
CA ILE A 662 -33.54 18.12 -10.37
C ILE A 662 -33.25 19.60 -10.64
N GLY A 663 -32.00 19.90 -10.98
CA GLY A 663 -31.50 21.26 -11.20
C GLY A 663 -30.79 21.88 -9.99
N SER A 664 -30.91 21.27 -8.80
CA SER A 664 -30.36 21.79 -7.55
C SER A 664 -29.55 20.77 -6.74
N LEU A 665 -29.42 19.53 -7.23
CA LEU A 665 -28.70 18.47 -6.51
C LEU A 665 -27.26 18.91 -6.17
N PRO A 666 -26.85 18.88 -4.88
CA PRO A 666 -25.52 19.33 -4.48
C PRO A 666 -24.42 18.41 -4.96
N ALA A 667 -23.19 18.92 -5.02
CA ALA A 667 -22.00 18.13 -5.27
C ALA A 667 -21.79 17.10 -4.13
N PRO A 668 -21.09 15.98 -4.42
CA PRO A 668 -20.71 15.01 -3.42
C PRO A 668 -19.95 15.63 -2.25
N SER A 669 -20.29 15.24 -1.02
CA SER A 669 -19.68 15.78 0.19
C SER A 669 -18.19 15.45 0.25
N SER A 670 -17.33 16.46 0.28
CA SER A 670 -15.87 16.29 0.25
C SER A 670 -15.36 15.48 -0.96
N GLY A 671 -16.08 15.52 -2.09
CA GLY A 671 -15.72 14.71 -3.26
C GLY A 671 -15.86 13.20 -3.04
N GLN A 672 -16.69 12.78 -2.09
CA GLN A 672 -16.91 11.37 -1.76
C GLN A 672 -18.39 11.01 -1.79
N ILE A 673 -18.68 9.77 -2.16
CA ILE A 673 -20.02 9.19 -2.20
C ILE A 673 -20.04 7.84 -1.49
N ASN A 674 -21.21 7.39 -1.12
CA ASN A 674 -21.43 6.04 -0.63
C ASN A 674 -21.15 5.01 -1.75
N ASN A 675 -20.58 3.89 -1.36
CA ASN A 675 -20.25 2.76 -2.23
C ASN A 675 -20.55 1.45 -1.51
N LEU A 676 -21.41 0.62 -2.07
CA LEU A 676 -21.71 -0.72 -1.52
C LEU A 676 -20.74 -1.73 -2.11
N SER A 677 -19.86 -2.27 -1.29
CA SER A 677 -18.87 -3.28 -1.69
C SER A 677 -18.80 -4.42 -0.68
N GLY A 678 -18.22 -5.54 -1.08
CA GLY A 678 -18.02 -6.70 -0.21
C GLY A 678 -17.34 -7.84 -0.94
N GLY A 679 -17.00 -8.89 -0.19
CA GLY A 679 -16.37 -10.10 -0.73
C GLY A 679 -17.34 -11.01 -1.49
N ASN A 680 -16.75 -12.03 -2.13
CA ASN A 680 -17.50 -13.04 -2.89
C ASN A 680 -16.91 -14.44 -2.65
N PRO A 681 -17.59 -15.32 -1.89
CA PRO A 681 -17.09 -16.68 -1.63
C PRO A 681 -17.04 -17.61 -2.86
N ALA A 682 -17.56 -17.15 -4.00
CA ALA A 682 -17.54 -17.91 -5.26
C ALA A 682 -16.30 -17.61 -6.12
N LEU A 683 -15.39 -16.72 -5.65
CA LEU A 683 -14.17 -16.37 -6.37
C LEU A 683 -13.25 -17.59 -6.55
N GLY A 684 -12.69 -17.70 -7.73
CA GLY A 684 -11.63 -18.65 -8.08
C GLY A 684 -10.25 -17.97 -8.22
N PRO A 685 -9.22 -18.72 -8.56
CA PRO A 685 -7.88 -18.19 -8.76
C PRO A 685 -7.79 -17.29 -10.00
N GLU A 686 -6.93 -16.27 -9.92
CA GLU A 686 -6.48 -15.48 -11.06
C GLU A 686 -5.42 -16.26 -11.86
N GLU A 687 -5.33 -15.98 -13.15
CA GLU A 687 -4.36 -16.60 -14.05
C GLU A 687 -3.53 -15.51 -14.75
N ALA A 688 -2.22 -15.58 -14.64
CA ALA A 688 -1.30 -14.67 -15.30
C ALA A 688 -0.39 -15.40 -16.28
N LYS A 689 -0.37 -14.95 -17.53
CA LYS A 689 0.53 -15.45 -18.58
C LYS A 689 1.65 -14.45 -18.75
N THR A 690 2.87 -14.86 -18.43
CA THR A 690 4.07 -14.04 -18.57
C THR A 690 4.96 -14.58 -19.66
N LYS A 691 5.45 -13.68 -20.52
CA LYS A 691 6.47 -13.95 -21.52
C LYS A 691 7.62 -12.98 -21.33
N THR A 692 8.84 -13.50 -21.28
CA THR A 692 10.06 -12.70 -21.26
C THR A 692 11.01 -13.17 -22.34
N ILE A 693 11.71 -12.23 -22.96
CA ILE A 693 12.81 -12.50 -23.90
C ILE A 693 13.88 -11.44 -23.71
N GLY A 694 15.12 -11.85 -23.64
CA GLY A 694 16.21 -10.91 -23.41
C GLY A 694 17.59 -11.51 -23.66
N PHE A 695 18.59 -10.70 -23.32
CA PHE A 695 19.97 -11.14 -23.39
C PHE A 695 20.80 -10.56 -22.24
N VAL A 696 21.86 -11.25 -21.90
CA VAL A 696 22.94 -10.80 -21.01
C VAL A 696 24.23 -10.76 -21.82
N TRP A 697 24.90 -9.61 -21.82
CA TRP A 697 26.15 -9.39 -22.53
C TRP A 697 27.25 -8.91 -21.59
N GLU A 698 28.32 -9.68 -21.52
CA GLU A 698 29.50 -9.42 -20.69
C GLU A 698 30.75 -9.22 -21.59
N PRO A 699 30.84 -8.06 -22.30
CA PRO A 699 31.86 -7.83 -23.30
C PRO A 699 33.31 -7.78 -22.74
N MET A 700 33.42 -7.44 -21.45
CA MET A 700 34.68 -7.40 -20.73
C MET A 700 34.48 -7.77 -19.26
N PRO A 701 35.54 -8.16 -18.53
CA PRO A 701 35.44 -8.51 -17.13
C PRO A 701 34.76 -7.43 -16.30
N LYS A 702 33.81 -7.84 -15.47
CA LYS A 702 33.06 -6.99 -14.53
C LYS A 702 32.11 -5.96 -15.17
N LEU A 703 31.88 -6.00 -16.47
CA LEU A 703 30.84 -5.25 -17.16
C LEU A 703 29.74 -6.23 -17.62
N ALA A 704 28.52 -6.03 -17.13
CA ALA A 704 27.35 -6.77 -17.55
C ALA A 704 26.26 -5.82 -18.03
N LEU A 705 25.70 -6.09 -19.21
CA LEU A 705 24.51 -5.46 -19.76
C LEU A 705 23.40 -6.51 -19.87
N THR A 706 22.24 -6.22 -19.32
CA THR A 706 21.04 -7.06 -19.43
C THR A 706 19.93 -6.26 -20.07
N VAL A 707 19.27 -6.82 -21.07
CA VAL A 707 18.08 -6.25 -21.71
C VAL A 707 17.01 -7.31 -21.77
N ASP A 708 15.85 -7.03 -21.21
CA ASP A 708 14.72 -7.96 -21.17
C ASP A 708 13.41 -7.26 -21.54
N TYR A 709 12.74 -7.77 -22.53
CA TYR A 709 11.33 -7.48 -22.80
C TYR A 709 10.46 -8.37 -21.96
N TYR A 710 9.39 -7.80 -21.39
CA TYR A 710 8.37 -8.56 -20.66
C TYR A 710 6.96 -8.23 -21.15
N LYS A 711 6.09 -9.21 -21.07
CA LYS A 711 4.63 -9.05 -21.22
C LYS A 711 3.93 -9.93 -20.20
N ILE A 712 3.01 -9.34 -19.43
CA ILE A 712 2.19 -10.01 -18.41
C ILE A 712 0.74 -9.71 -18.72
N ASP A 713 -0.03 -10.76 -18.98
CA ASP A 713 -1.47 -10.73 -19.19
C ASP A 713 -2.16 -11.49 -18.05
N ILE A 714 -2.99 -10.81 -17.27
CA ILE A 714 -3.77 -11.39 -16.17
C ILE A 714 -5.21 -11.54 -16.63
N ASP A 715 -5.68 -12.77 -16.68
CA ASP A 715 -7.06 -13.14 -16.91
C ASP A 715 -7.74 -13.52 -15.58
N LYS A 716 -9.06 -13.45 -15.52
CA LYS A 716 -9.84 -13.75 -14.31
C LYS A 716 -9.39 -12.96 -13.09
N ALA A 717 -8.86 -11.75 -13.31
CA ALA A 717 -8.44 -10.89 -12.21
C ALA A 717 -9.59 -10.65 -11.24
N VAL A 718 -9.34 -10.82 -9.95
CA VAL A 718 -10.30 -10.47 -8.90
C VAL A 718 -10.37 -8.95 -8.84
N SER A 719 -11.49 -8.41 -9.23
CA SER A 719 -11.70 -6.97 -9.37
C SER A 719 -13.17 -6.60 -9.14
N SER A 720 -13.37 -5.32 -8.90
CA SER A 720 -14.70 -4.70 -8.87
C SER A 720 -14.77 -3.62 -9.94
N PRO A 721 -15.92 -3.39 -10.58
CA PRO A 721 -16.08 -2.21 -11.41
C PRO A 721 -15.82 -0.97 -10.56
N THR A 722 -15.21 0.06 -11.15
CA THR A 722 -15.05 1.33 -10.44
C THR A 722 -16.38 2.05 -10.35
N THR A 723 -16.52 2.95 -9.38
CA THR A 723 -17.68 3.84 -9.30
C THR A 723 -17.89 4.61 -10.61
N THR A 724 -16.79 5.08 -11.22
CA THR A 724 -16.82 5.78 -12.50
C THR A 724 -17.33 4.88 -13.64
N ASP A 725 -16.88 3.61 -13.71
CA ASP A 725 -17.36 2.70 -14.77
C ASP A 725 -18.88 2.50 -14.70
N ILE A 726 -19.44 2.37 -13.49
CA ILE A 726 -20.88 2.21 -13.29
C ILE A 726 -21.63 3.49 -13.68
N LEU A 727 -21.12 4.66 -13.26
CA LEU A 727 -21.75 5.94 -13.56
C LEU A 727 -21.65 6.28 -15.04
N ASP A 728 -20.49 6.06 -15.66
CA ASP A 728 -20.31 6.26 -17.11
C ASP A 728 -21.18 5.29 -17.91
N GLY A 729 -21.23 4.02 -17.54
CA GLY A 729 -22.09 3.04 -18.18
C GLY A 729 -23.58 3.38 -18.12
N CYS A 730 -24.01 4.15 -17.11
CA CYS A 730 -25.40 4.62 -16.98
C CYS A 730 -25.64 5.97 -17.65
N TYR A 731 -24.84 7.00 -17.34
CA TYR A 731 -25.14 8.40 -17.65
C TYR A 731 -24.37 8.99 -18.83
N ASN A 732 -23.27 8.36 -19.25
CA ASN A 732 -22.45 8.89 -20.34
C ASN A 732 -22.97 8.42 -21.70
N THR A 733 -23.28 9.38 -22.60
CA THR A 733 -23.83 9.09 -23.94
C THR A 733 -22.89 8.29 -24.83
N ALA A 734 -21.60 8.29 -24.57
CA ALA A 734 -20.64 7.42 -25.27
C ALA A 734 -20.88 5.91 -25.01
N PHE A 735 -21.42 5.56 -23.83
CA PHE A 735 -21.67 4.17 -23.40
C PHE A 735 -23.16 3.83 -23.30
N ASN A 736 -24.01 4.83 -23.14
CA ASN A 736 -25.47 4.73 -23.09
C ASN A 736 -26.10 5.80 -24.03
N PRO A 737 -25.99 5.66 -25.36
CA PRO A 737 -26.40 6.71 -26.31
C PRO A 737 -27.86 7.11 -26.20
N GLY A 738 -28.73 6.17 -25.82
CA GLY A 738 -30.15 6.43 -25.66
C GLY A 738 -30.56 6.97 -24.29
N LEU A 739 -29.60 7.12 -23.35
CA LEU A 739 -29.86 7.46 -21.93
C LEU A 739 -31.04 6.66 -21.33
N VAL A 740 -31.02 5.35 -21.58
CA VAL A 740 -32.02 4.40 -21.09
C VAL A 740 -31.50 3.66 -19.85
N VAL A 741 -32.42 3.20 -19.01
CA VAL A 741 -32.05 2.38 -17.86
C VAL A 741 -31.47 1.05 -18.34
N ASN A 742 -30.24 0.73 -17.89
CA ASN A 742 -29.51 -0.47 -18.23
C ASN A 742 -28.93 -1.16 -16.97
N ALA A 743 -28.10 -2.20 -17.14
CA ALA A 743 -27.52 -2.95 -16.01
C ALA A 743 -26.65 -2.06 -15.08
N SER A 744 -25.89 -1.11 -15.62
CA SER A 744 -25.10 -0.16 -14.82
C SER A 744 -26.01 0.75 -13.99
N CYS A 745 -27.10 1.22 -14.54
CA CYS A 745 -28.11 2.00 -13.81
C CYS A 745 -28.73 1.22 -12.64
N GLY A 746 -28.92 -0.10 -12.79
CA GLY A 746 -29.41 -0.99 -11.73
C GLY A 746 -28.46 -1.12 -10.53
N MET A 747 -27.18 -0.74 -10.70
CA MET A 747 -26.17 -0.73 -9.61
C MET A 747 -26.13 0.60 -8.84
N ILE A 748 -27.04 1.55 -9.12
CA ILE A 748 -27.06 2.88 -8.52
C ILE A 748 -28.15 2.93 -7.45
N GLY A 749 -27.76 3.27 -6.20
CA GLY A 749 -28.66 3.41 -5.08
C GLY A 749 -28.56 4.80 -4.44
N ARG A 750 -29.37 5.77 -4.89
CA ARG A 750 -29.37 7.13 -4.36
C ARG A 750 -30.15 7.22 -3.05
N ASN A 751 -29.90 8.28 -2.28
CA ASN A 751 -30.69 8.66 -1.13
C ASN A 751 -32.12 9.02 -1.59
N THR A 752 -33.10 8.32 -1.06
CA THR A 752 -34.52 8.48 -1.47
C THR A 752 -35.14 9.80 -1.04
N ILE A 753 -34.49 10.52 -0.09
CA ILE A 753 -34.97 11.78 0.45
C ILE A 753 -34.49 12.96 -0.41
N ASN A 754 -33.17 12.98 -0.73
CA ASN A 754 -32.53 14.13 -1.37
C ASN A 754 -31.83 13.81 -2.69
N GLY A 755 -31.87 12.59 -3.17
CA GLY A 755 -31.31 12.18 -4.45
C GLY A 755 -29.76 12.09 -4.49
N THR A 756 -29.07 12.45 -3.40
CA THR A 756 -27.60 12.38 -3.35
C THR A 756 -27.10 10.95 -3.21
N PHE A 757 -25.80 10.78 -3.38
CA PHE A 757 -25.13 9.51 -3.05
C PHE A 757 -24.64 9.43 -1.60
N ASN A 758 -24.94 10.43 -0.76
CA ASN A 758 -24.48 10.52 0.62
C ASN A 758 -25.63 10.26 1.61
N GLY A 759 -25.24 10.03 2.88
CA GLY A 759 -26.20 9.77 3.97
C GLY A 759 -26.48 8.26 4.15
N ASN A 760 -27.11 7.93 5.29
CA ASN A 760 -27.34 6.53 5.69
C ASN A 760 -28.42 5.84 4.83
N GLU A 761 -29.29 6.61 4.18
CA GLU A 761 -30.37 6.14 3.32
C GLU A 761 -29.89 5.76 1.91
N SER A 762 -28.65 6.13 1.56
CA SER A 762 -28.06 5.82 0.27
C SER A 762 -27.16 4.59 0.36
N LYS A 763 -27.41 3.58 -0.46
CA LYS A 763 -26.45 2.48 -0.68
C LYS A 763 -25.26 2.92 -1.53
N GLY A 764 -25.41 4.02 -2.27
CA GLY A 764 -24.42 4.51 -3.20
C GLY A 764 -24.30 3.66 -4.47
N VAL A 765 -23.09 3.62 -5.05
CA VAL A 765 -22.82 2.81 -6.23
C VAL A 765 -22.36 1.43 -5.79
N GLN A 766 -22.95 0.38 -6.35
CA GLN A 766 -22.64 -1.01 -6.01
C GLN A 766 -21.48 -1.53 -6.85
N THR A 767 -20.42 -1.99 -6.19
CA THR A 767 -19.18 -2.47 -6.85
C THR A 767 -18.82 -3.89 -6.36
N PRO A 768 -19.60 -4.93 -6.78
CA PRO A 768 -19.36 -6.31 -6.33
C PRO A 768 -18.05 -6.86 -6.90
N GLN A 769 -17.34 -7.68 -6.11
CA GLN A 769 -16.14 -8.38 -6.57
C GLN A 769 -16.47 -9.57 -7.46
N SER A 770 -15.65 -9.78 -8.50
CA SER A 770 -15.77 -10.87 -9.46
C SER A 770 -14.41 -11.31 -10.02
N ASN A 771 -14.35 -12.51 -10.65
CA ASN A 771 -13.21 -12.98 -11.45
C ASN A 771 -13.34 -12.59 -12.95
N LEU A 772 -13.90 -11.46 -13.25
CA LEU A 772 -14.16 -11.03 -14.62
C LEU A 772 -13.15 -10.01 -15.15
N GLY A 773 -12.22 -9.57 -14.29
CA GLY A 773 -11.25 -8.56 -14.64
C GLY A 773 -10.14 -9.07 -15.54
N THR A 774 -9.56 -8.14 -16.31
CA THR A 774 -8.31 -8.33 -17.03
C THR A 774 -7.35 -7.19 -16.70
N GLN A 775 -6.05 -7.52 -16.65
CA GLN A 775 -5.00 -6.54 -16.47
C GLN A 775 -3.79 -6.94 -17.29
N ASN A 776 -3.17 -6.00 -18.00
CA ASN A 776 -1.95 -6.28 -18.74
C ASN A 776 -0.90 -5.20 -18.57
N THR A 777 0.36 -5.62 -18.62
CA THR A 777 1.50 -4.71 -18.68
C THR A 777 2.60 -5.31 -19.54
N SER A 778 3.29 -4.45 -20.27
CA SER A 778 4.48 -4.83 -21.04
C SER A 778 5.51 -3.72 -21.04
N GLY A 779 6.77 -4.08 -21.28
CA GLY A 779 7.85 -3.09 -21.30
C GLY A 779 9.21 -3.72 -21.47
N VAL A 780 10.23 -2.89 -21.32
CA VAL A 780 11.65 -3.26 -21.43
C VAL A 780 12.39 -2.85 -20.16
N ASP A 781 13.13 -3.80 -19.59
CA ASP A 781 14.08 -3.55 -18.51
C ASP A 781 15.50 -3.57 -19.09
N VAL A 782 16.32 -2.58 -18.71
CA VAL A 782 17.75 -2.53 -19.02
C VAL A 782 18.51 -2.37 -17.73
N ASN A 783 19.48 -3.24 -17.49
CA ASN A 783 20.37 -3.13 -16.35
C ASN A 783 21.83 -3.16 -16.84
N VAL A 784 22.63 -2.23 -16.33
CA VAL A 784 24.07 -2.16 -16.56
C VAL A 784 24.74 -2.20 -15.20
N ALA A 785 25.71 -3.08 -15.04
CA ALA A 785 26.59 -3.12 -13.87
C ALA A 785 28.05 -3.13 -14.35
N TYR A 786 28.85 -2.21 -13.83
CA TYR A 786 30.26 -2.14 -14.16
C TYR A 786 31.09 -1.83 -12.93
N ARG A 787 32.01 -2.72 -12.63
CA ARG A 787 33.01 -2.51 -11.57
C ARG A 787 34.37 -2.34 -12.19
N LEU A 788 34.99 -1.19 -12.01
CA LEU A 788 36.31 -0.89 -12.57
C LEU A 788 37.25 -0.34 -11.50
N ASN A 789 38.53 -0.68 -11.62
CA ASN A 789 39.58 0.06 -10.93
C ASN A 789 39.89 1.34 -11.73
N VAL A 790 40.07 2.46 -11.03
CA VAL A 790 40.32 3.75 -11.72
C VAL A 790 41.59 3.76 -12.57
N SER A 791 42.52 2.81 -12.37
CA SER A 791 43.69 2.64 -13.22
C SER A 791 43.35 2.32 -14.69
N THR A 792 42.13 1.73 -14.93
CA THR A 792 41.67 1.51 -16.30
C THR A 792 41.29 2.81 -17.02
N LEU A 793 41.12 3.91 -16.27
CA LEU A 793 40.89 5.27 -16.78
C LEU A 793 42.19 6.08 -16.86
N GLY A 794 43.36 5.47 -16.66
CA GLY A 794 44.67 6.15 -16.69
C GLY A 794 45.05 6.87 -15.38
N LEU A 795 44.29 6.66 -14.30
CA LEU A 795 44.57 7.21 -12.97
C LEU A 795 45.40 6.21 -12.16
N ASP A 796 46.07 6.68 -11.10
CA ASP A 796 46.78 5.78 -10.17
C ASP A 796 45.78 4.85 -9.47
N SER A 797 46.09 3.56 -9.36
CA SER A 797 45.30 2.54 -8.69
C SER A 797 44.97 2.83 -7.21
N LYS A 798 45.78 3.69 -6.55
CA LYS A 798 45.52 4.20 -5.20
C LYS A 798 44.19 4.94 -5.07
N TYR A 799 43.65 5.48 -6.16
CA TYR A 799 42.33 6.13 -6.19
C TYR A 799 41.15 5.14 -6.24
N GLY A 800 41.43 3.83 -6.12
CA GLY A 800 40.45 2.81 -5.75
C GLY A 800 39.58 2.29 -6.90
N ASN A 801 38.32 1.97 -6.55
CA ASN A 801 37.37 1.33 -7.46
C ASN A 801 36.10 2.15 -7.60
N LEU A 802 35.50 2.09 -8.79
CA LEU A 802 34.17 2.60 -9.10
C LEU A 802 33.24 1.43 -9.38
N ASP A 803 32.14 1.38 -8.64
CA ASP A 803 31.03 0.48 -8.91
C ASP A 803 29.87 1.30 -9.50
N LEU A 804 29.57 1.08 -10.76
CA LEU A 804 28.53 1.76 -11.51
C LEU A 804 27.36 0.80 -11.71
N SER A 805 26.16 1.22 -11.39
CA SER A 805 24.95 0.49 -11.73
C SER A 805 23.91 1.43 -12.33
N TRP A 806 23.22 0.98 -13.36
CA TRP A 806 22.14 1.69 -14.01
C TRP A 806 21.00 0.73 -14.29
N GLY A 807 19.87 0.99 -13.70
CA GLY A 807 18.63 0.28 -13.96
C GLY A 807 17.63 1.21 -14.65
N PHE A 808 17.03 0.75 -15.73
CA PHE A 808 16.05 1.49 -16.51
C PHE A 808 14.86 0.58 -16.83
N ASN A 809 13.67 1.12 -16.69
CA ASN A 809 12.42 0.47 -17.13
C ASN A 809 11.66 1.42 -18.05
N GLN A 810 11.24 0.92 -19.21
CA GLN A 810 10.27 1.56 -20.09
C GLN A 810 9.04 0.69 -20.19
N VAL A 811 7.94 1.17 -19.62
CA VAL A 811 6.62 0.57 -19.76
C VAL A 811 6.07 0.94 -21.15
N GLN A 812 5.48 -0.03 -21.85
CA GLN A 812 4.88 0.15 -23.18
C GLN A 812 3.36 0.06 -23.15
N SER A 813 2.79 -0.68 -22.18
CA SER A 813 1.36 -0.83 -21.98
C SER A 813 1.08 -1.02 -20.50
N TYR A 814 0.04 -0.39 -19.99
CA TYR A 814 -0.51 -0.62 -18.66
C TYR A 814 -2.02 -0.45 -18.70
N LYS A 815 -2.72 -1.56 -18.96
CA LYS A 815 -4.16 -1.56 -19.17
C LYS A 815 -4.87 -2.42 -18.15
N PHE A 816 -6.06 -2.01 -17.76
CA PHE A 816 -6.95 -2.82 -16.96
C PHE A 816 -8.41 -2.63 -17.35
N ARG A 817 -9.19 -3.68 -17.15
CA ARG A 817 -10.64 -3.70 -17.33
C ARG A 817 -11.25 -4.53 -16.20
N PRO A 818 -11.97 -3.92 -15.24
CA PRO A 818 -12.51 -4.62 -14.08
C PRO A 818 -13.56 -5.69 -14.40
N THR A 819 -14.39 -5.45 -15.41
CA THR A 819 -15.38 -6.43 -15.89
C THR A 819 -15.51 -6.33 -17.43
N PRO A 820 -16.07 -7.31 -18.14
CA PRO A 820 -16.28 -7.21 -19.58
C PRO A 820 -17.15 -6.02 -20.03
N SER A 821 -18.01 -5.52 -19.14
CA SER A 821 -18.84 -4.33 -19.38
C SER A 821 -18.18 -3.02 -18.96
N SER A 822 -17.04 -3.08 -18.26
CA SER A 822 -16.28 -1.88 -17.89
C SER A 822 -15.44 -1.38 -19.06
N ILE A 823 -15.06 -0.11 -19.00
CA ILE A 823 -14.14 0.53 -19.93
C ILE A 823 -12.74 -0.10 -19.76
N GLU A 824 -12.09 -0.45 -20.86
CA GLU A 824 -10.66 -0.76 -20.82
C GLU A 824 -9.89 0.56 -20.74
N ARG A 825 -9.16 0.75 -19.63
CA ARG A 825 -8.35 1.93 -19.38
C ARG A 825 -6.89 1.65 -19.63
N ASP A 826 -6.24 2.50 -20.41
CA ASP A 826 -4.78 2.55 -20.50
C ASP A 826 -4.27 3.70 -19.62
N CYS A 827 -3.73 3.37 -18.47
CA CYS A 827 -3.26 4.36 -17.51
C CYS A 827 -1.79 4.76 -17.71
N LEU A 828 -1.14 4.29 -18.76
CA LEU A 828 0.28 4.57 -18.99
C LEU A 828 0.56 6.04 -19.32
N GLY A 829 1.25 6.71 -18.44
CA GLY A 829 1.58 8.14 -18.52
C GLY A 829 0.52 9.05 -17.96
N PHE A 830 -0.48 8.48 -17.25
CA PHE A 830 -1.61 9.22 -16.69
C PHE A 830 -1.70 9.08 -15.17
N TYR A 831 -2.41 10.04 -14.57
CA TYR A 831 -2.96 10.01 -13.22
C TYR A 831 -4.40 10.52 -13.27
N SER A 832 -5.27 9.97 -12.43
CA SER A 832 -6.69 10.35 -12.32
C SER A 832 -7.32 9.66 -11.13
N VAL A 833 -8.59 9.91 -10.87
CA VAL A 833 -9.38 9.14 -9.88
C VAL A 833 -9.40 7.65 -10.23
N ALA A 834 -9.50 7.31 -11.51
CA ALA A 834 -9.58 5.91 -11.98
C ALA A 834 -8.20 5.26 -12.13
N CYS A 835 -7.21 5.97 -12.69
CA CYS A 835 -5.83 5.47 -12.84
C CYS A 835 -5.00 5.54 -11.54
N GLY A 836 -5.48 6.26 -10.51
CA GLY A 836 -4.79 6.45 -9.25
C GLY A 836 -3.55 7.35 -9.37
N ALA A 837 -2.49 6.98 -8.63
CA ALA A 837 -1.21 7.68 -8.60
C ALA A 837 -0.51 7.68 -9.98
N PRO A 838 0.50 8.55 -10.19
CA PRO A 838 1.23 8.66 -11.45
C PRO A 838 1.78 7.34 -11.98
N ASN A 839 1.40 6.96 -13.21
CA ASN A 839 1.89 5.78 -13.90
C ASN A 839 2.95 6.17 -14.94
N TYR A 840 4.21 6.01 -14.58
CA TYR A 840 5.34 6.51 -15.39
C TYR A 840 5.62 5.63 -16.61
N LYS A 841 5.87 6.25 -17.77
CA LYS A 841 6.37 5.57 -18.98
C LYS A 841 7.83 5.12 -18.83
N ARG A 842 8.64 5.92 -18.12
CA ARG A 842 10.07 5.66 -17.93
C ARG A 842 10.50 5.93 -16.50
N LYS A 843 11.25 5.01 -15.95
CA LYS A 843 11.96 5.18 -14.67
C LYS A 843 13.40 4.73 -14.82
N PHE A 844 14.32 5.42 -14.20
CA PHE A 844 15.65 4.88 -14.02
C PHE A 844 16.25 5.25 -12.67
N ASN A 845 17.25 4.46 -12.31
CA ASN A 845 18.09 4.67 -11.15
C ASN A 845 19.53 4.42 -11.58
N GLN A 846 20.39 5.43 -11.43
CA GLN A 846 21.82 5.34 -11.68
C GLN A 846 22.55 5.53 -10.35
N ARG A 847 23.40 4.57 -10.00
CA ARG A 847 24.21 4.59 -8.79
C ARG A 847 25.69 4.52 -9.16
N THR A 848 26.47 5.28 -8.42
CA THR A 848 27.93 5.23 -8.48
C THR A 848 28.46 5.15 -7.06
N ASN A 849 29.23 4.12 -6.76
CA ASN A 849 29.96 4.01 -5.51
C ASN A 849 31.47 4.06 -5.81
N TRP A 850 32.13 5.05 -5.25
CA TRP A 850 33.58 5.22 -5.37
C TRP A 850 34.24 4.87 -4.05
N THR A 851 35.04 3.81 -4.05
CA THR A 851 35.75 3.31 -2.86
C THR A 851 37.25 3.60 -2.98
N VAL A 852 37.76 4.36 -2.00
CA VAL A 852 39.18 4.76 -1.92
C VAL A 852 39.72 4.51 -0.50
N GLY A 853 40.54 3.50 -0.32
CA GLY A 853 41.05 3.14 1.01
C GLY A 853 39.90 2.92 2.00
N ASP A 854 39.87 3.69 3.08
CA ASP A 854 38.83 3.62 4.13
C ASP A 854 37.59 4.43 3.84
N PHE A 855 37.51 5.10 2.69
CA PHE A 855 36.37 5.94 2.30
C PHE A 855 35.59 5.32 1.15
N ALA A 856 34.26 5.47 1.19
CA ALA A 856 33.39 5.22 0.07
C ALA A 856 32.42 6.40 -0.10
N LEU A 857 32.28 6.86 -1.33
CA LEU A 857 31.35 7.93 -1.70
C LEU A 857 30.31 7.36 -2.64
N GLY A 858 29.04 7.58 -2.32
CA GLY A 858 27.90 7.13 -3.10
C GLY A 858 27.15 8.30 -3.72
N TYR A 859 26.78 8.13 -4.98
CA TYR A 859 25.90 9.02 -5.73
C TYR A 859 24.76 8.19 -6.26
N ASN A 860 23.51 8.67 -6.11
CA ASN A 860 22.32 8.01 -6.60
C ASN A 860 21.41 9.02 -7.30
N TRP A 861 21.17 8.81 -8.59
CA TRP A 861 20.30 9.63 -9.42
C TRP A 861 19.04 8.85 -9.76
N ARG A 862 17.90 9.34 -9.33
CA ARG A 862 16.58 8.76 -9.56
C ARG A 862 15.79 9.66 -10.51
N TYR A 863 15.22 9.07 -11.54
CA TYR A 863 14.41 9.75 -12.56
C TYR A 863 13.07 9.08 -12.75
N VAL A 864 12.02 9.89 -12.89
CA VAL A 864 10.70 9.46 -13.37
C VAL A 864 10.23 10.40 -14.49
N SER A 865 9.62 9.83 -15.54
CA SER A 865 9.09 10.63 -16.65
C SER A 865 7.89 11.46 -16.20
N GLY A 866 7.61 12.53 -16.94
CA GLY A 866 6.39 13.30 -16.76
C GLY A 866 5.14 12.46 -17.04
N VAL A 867 4.03 12.90 -16.45
CA VAL A 867 2.69 12.32 -16.59
C VAL A 867 1.67 13.45 -16.76
N ILE A 868 0.52 13.14 -17.34
CA ILE A 868 -0.58 14.09 -17.48
C ILE A 868 -1.86 13.51 -16.89
N GLU A 869 -2.85 14.34 -16.66
CA GLU A 869 -4.19 13.90 -16.33
C GLU A 869 -4.75 12.98 -17.41
N GLU A 870 -5.53 11.96 -16.99
CA GLU A 870 -6.19 11.03 -17.91
C GLU A 870 -7.18 11.80 -18.82
N PRO A 871 -7.06 11.70 -20.15
CA PRO A 871 -7.96 12.41 -21.07
C PRO A 871 -9.42 11.96 -20.94
N GLY A 872 -10.34 12.92 -21.05
CA GLY A 872 -11.79 12.68 -20.98
C GLY A 872 -12.34 12.59 -19.56
N GLY A 873 -11.54 12.88 -18.55
CA GLY A 873 -11.94 13.07 -17.16
C GLY A 873 -12.49 14.45 -16.85
N THR A 874 -12.37 14.88 -15.60
CA THR A 874 -12.64 16.27 -15.19
C THR A 874 -11.50 17.16 -15.63
N ASP A 875 -11.76 18.21 -16.41
CA ASP A 875 -10.71 19.14 -16.86
C ASP A 875 -10.07 19.87 -15.66
N PHE A 876 -8.82 19.55 -15.36
CA PHE A 876 -8.05 20.25 -14.33
C PHE A 876 -7.48 21.56 -14.85
N LEU A 877 -7.14 22.43 -13.91
CA LEU A 877 -6.36 23.62 -14.24
C LEU A 877 -5.07 23.19 -14.99
N PRO A 878 -4.69 23.85 -16.10
CA PRO A 878 -3.51 23.43 -16.88
C PRO A 878 -2.23 23.27 -16.07
N ALA A 879 -2.06 24.07 -15.00
CA ALA A 879 -0.94 23.92 -14.07
C ALA A 879 -0.98 22.63 -13.24
N PHE A 880 -2.15 22.02 -13.05
CA PHE A 880 -2.36 20.79 -12.29
C PHE A 880 -2.61 19.57 -13.17
N ALA A 881 -2.90 19.77 -14.45
CA ALA A 881 -3.15 18.70 -15.41
C ALA A 881 -1.87 18.03 -15.94
N LYS A 882 -0.70 18.55 -15.56
CA LYS A 882 0.60 18.03 -16.02
C LYS A 882 1.62 18.05 -14.91
N ILE A 883 2.31 16.92 -14.74
CA ILE A 883 3.52 16.82 -13.91
C ILE A 883 4.71 16.58 -14.84
N ASP A 884 5.68 17.49 -14.83
CA ASP A 884 6.92 17.33 -15.59
C ASP A 884 7.80 16.20 -15.03
N ALA A 885 8.81 15.82 -15.78
CA ALA A 885 9.78 14.81 -15.33
C ALA A 885 10.49 15.24 -14.04
N PHE A 886 10.67 14.29 -13.13
CA PHE A 886 11.34 14.53 -11.85
C PHE A 886 12.66 13.82 -11.74
N ASN A 887 13.62 14.54 -11.18
CA ASN A 887 14.95 14.04 -10.86
C ASN A 887 15.25 14.29 -9.38
N TYR A 888 15.77 13.28 -8.71
CA TYR A 888 16.31 13.38 -7.37
C TYR A 888 17.76 12.90 -7.37
N VAL A 889 18.60 13.59 -6.63
CA VAL A 889 19.99 13.23 -6.41
C VAL A 889 20.20 13.02 -4.92
N ASP A 890 20.76 11.87 -4.57
CA ASP A 890 21.13 11.53 -3.20
C ASP A 890 22.64 11.30 -3.13
N LEU A 891 23.27 11.74 -2.05
CA LEU A 891 24.70 11.53 -1.79
C LEU A 891 24.88 10.74 -0.50
N SER A 892 25.94 9.95 -0.46
CA SER A 892 26.32 9.24 0.75
C SER A 892 27.83 9.16 0.88
N ALA A 893 28.31 9.10 2.11
CA ALA A 893 29.71 8.92 2.45
C ALA A 893 29.85 7.90 3.58
N VAL A 894 30.84 7.06 3.46
CA VAL A 894 31.20 6.06 4.46
C VAL A 894 32.67 6.23 4.78
N TRP A 895 33.00 6.21 6.07
CA TRP A 895 34.36 6.25 6.55
C TRP A 895 34.61 5.11 7.57
N ASN A 896 35.48 4.18 7.22
CA ASN A 896 35.96 3.15 8.13
C ASN A 896 37.09 3.75 8.99
N VAL A 897 36.72 4.39 10.12
CA VAL A 897 37.67 5.09 11.01
C VAL A 897 38.71 4.11 11.58
N THR A 898 38.24 2.91 11.92
CA THR A 898 39.06 1.78 12.33
C THR A 898 38.42 0.49 11.82
N LYS A 899 39.05 -0.66 12.06
CA LYS A 899 38.43 -1.97 11.77
C LYS A 899 37.13 -2.19 12.56
N MET A 900 36.95 -1.49 13.70
CA MET A 900 35.80 -1.61 14.58
C MET A 900 34.75 -0.52 14.38
N LEU A 901 35.16 0.70 13.99
CA LEU A 901 34.30 1.87 13.89
C LEU A 901 34.11 2.29 12.45
N ARG A 902 32.87 2.33 12.00
CA ARG A 902 32.43 2.85 10.72
C ARG A 902 31.44 4.01 10.93
N LEU A 903 31.65 5.10 10.24
CA LEU A 903 30.74 6.26 10.22
C LEU A 903 30.08 6.36 8.83
N ASN A 904 28.81 6.74 8.82
CA ASN A 904 28.02 6.91 7.60
C ASN A 904 27.34 8.28 7.62
N LEU A 905 27.29 8.91 6.47
CA LEU A 905 26.51 10.13 6.21
C LEU A 905 25.69 9.93 4.94
N SER A 906 24.41 10.25 4.96
CA SER A 906 23.60 10.32 3.75
C SER A 906 22.82 11.63 3.66
N VAL A 907 22.66 12.14 2.45
CA VAL A 907 21.85 13.31 2.13
C VAL A 907 20.90 12.92 1.00
N ASN A 908 19.64 12.77 1.30
CA ASN A 908 18.59 12.48 0.34
C ASN A 908 18.00 13.78 -0.19
N ASN A 909 17.59 13.80 -1.47
CA ASN A 909 17.05 14.97 -2.14
C ASN A 909 17.98 16.20 -1.99
N LEU A 910 19.21 16.07 -2.43
CA LEU A 910 20.28 17.07 -2.28
C LEU A 910 19.85 18.48 -2.72
N ALA A 911 19.08 18.57 -3.80
CA ALA A 911 18.61 19.84 -4.36
C ALA A 911 17.39 20.42 -3.59
N ASN A 912 16.89 19.75 -2.55
CA ASN A 912 15.66 20.11 -1.84
C ASN A 912 14.46 20.34 -2.77
N LYS A 913 14.33 19.45 -3.77
CA LYS A 913 13.27 19.56 -4.78
C LYS A 913 11.92 19.30 -4.16
N LYS A 914 11.02 20.30 -4.24
CA LYS A 914 9.65 20.22 -3.73
C LYS A 914 8.81 19.29 -4.61
N PRO A 915 7.77 18.61 -4.07
CA PRO A 915 6.89 17.76 -4.86
C PRO A 915 6.04 18.59 -5.83
N PRO A 916 5.48 17.97 -6.89
CA PRO A 916 4.55 18.67 -7.79
C PRO A 916 3.24 18.94 -7.06
N ILE A 917 2.58 20.04 -7.40
CA ILE A 917 1.27 20.43 -6.88
C ILE A 917 0.22 20.14 -7.94
N VAL A 918 -0.80 19.38 -7.57
CA VAL A 918 -1.90 18.95 -8.47
C VAL A 918 -3.29 19.23 -7.88
N GLY A 919 -3.34 19.80 -6.67
CA GLY A 919 -4.59 19.95 -5.89
C GLY A 919 -5.02 18.65 -5.24
N GLY A 920 -6.15 18.66 -4.56
CA GLY A 920 -6.67 17.53 -3.74
C GLY A 920 -7.90 16.86 -4.32
N SER A 921 -8.21 17.03 -5.62
CA SER A 921 -9.44 16.47 -6.23
C SER A 921 -9.26 15.12 -6.91
N ILE A 922 -8.02 14.60 -6.97
CA ILE A 922 -7.66 13.42 -7.77
C ILE A 922 -7.88 12.11 -7.02
N GLY A 923 -7.74 12.11 -5.71
CA GLY A 923 -7.74 10.85 -5.02
C GLY A 923 -8.20 10.90 -3.57
N THR A 924 -8.10 9.75 -2.92
CA THR A 924 -8.28 9.64 -1.48
C THR A 924 -7.08 10.22 -0.75
N THR A 925 -7.25 10.60 0.50
CA THR A 925 -6.15 10.95 1.41
C THR A 925 -5.07 9.86 1.54
N GLY A 926 -5.29 8.68 0.95
CA GLY A 926 -4.29 7.61 0.83
C GLY A 926 -3.37 7.72 -0.38
N THR A 927 -3.82 8.36 -1.47
CA THR A 927 -3.09 8.45 -2.74
C THR A 927 -2.61 9.86 -3.02
N ASP A 928 -3.54 10.82 -3.06
CA ASP A 928 -3.30 12.25 -3.22
C ASP A 928 -3.60 12.94 -1.89
N SER A 929 -2.59 13.45 -1.24
CA SER A 929 -2.72 14.05 0.10
C SER A 929 -1.87 15.30 0.20
N GLY A 930 -2.47 16.38 0.68
CA GLY A 930 -1.79 17.67 0.80
C GLY A 930 -1.36 18.25 -0.56
N ASN A 931 -2.23 18.15 -1.57
CA ASN A 931 -2.06 18.65 -2.94
C ASN A 931 -1.01 17.92 -3.79
N THR A 932 -0.53 16.75 -3.38
CA THR A 932 0.52 15.99 -4.08
C THR A 932 0.36 14.49 -3.85
N PHE A 933 1.27 13.69 -4.41
CA PHE A 933 1.34 12.24 -4.23
C PHE A 933 2.53 11.86 -3.32
N PRO A 934 2.39 11.83 -1.97
CA PRO A 934 3.51 11.62 -1.03
C PRO A 934 4.23 10.27 -1.16
N GLN A 935 3.57 9.26 -1.75
CA GLN A 935 4.20 7.97 -2.03
C GLN A 935 5.08 8.00 -3.29
N SER A 936 4.75 8.89 -4.25
CA SER A 936 5.42 9.00 -5.55
C SER A 936 6.53 10.04 -5.55
N TYR A 937 6.32 11.16 -4.85
CA TYR A 937 7.24 12.29 -4.77
C TYR A 937 7.62 12.60 -3.33
N ASP A 938 8.81 13.17 -3.16
CA ASP A 938 9.34 13.50 -1.84
C ASP A 938 8.64 14.74 -1.25
N ALA A 939 7.74 14.49 -0.30
CA ALA A 939 7.06 15.53 0.47
C ALA A 939 7.80 15.90 1.78
N VAL A 940 8.95 15.28 2.06
CA VAL A 940 9.75 15.58 3.25
C VAL A 940 10.71 16.73 3.01
N GLY A 941 11.36 16.77 1.84
CA GLY A 941 12.43 17.68 1.49
C GLY A 941 13.82 17.10 1.74
N ARG A 942 14.86 17.92 1.63
CA ARG A 942 16.25 17.48 1.83
C ARG A 942 16.46 16.94 3.25
N TYR A 943 16.93 15.67 3.30
CA TYR A 943 17.04 14.91 4.53
C TYR A 943 18.46 14.43 4.75
N ILE A 944 19.01 14.66 5.94
CA ILE A 944 20.36 14.24 6.31
C ILE A 944 20.28 13.15 7.38
N THR A 945 21.11 12.10 7.23
CA THR A 945 21.24 11.03 8.22
C THR A 945 22.69 10.77 8.56
N PHE A 946 23.00 10.72 9.83
CA PHE A 946 24.29 10.28 10.38
C PHE A 946 24.12 8.88 10.98
N GLY A 947 25.08 8.00 10.74
CA GLY A 947 25.10 6.66 11.30
C GLY A 947 26.50 6.29 11.82
N ALA A 948 26.53 5.42 12.82
CA ALA A 948 27.75 4.80 13.33
C ALA A 948 27.51 3.31 13.53
N SER A 949 28.50 2.50 13.18
CA SER A 949 28.51 1.05 13.44
C SER A 949 29.77 0.67 14.17
N LEU A 950 29.61 -0.08 15.26
CA LEU A 950 30.69 -0.65 16.06
C LEU A 950 30.67 -2.17 15.92
N LYS A 951 31.81 -2.77 15.56
CA LYS A 951 31.97 -4.21 15.40
C LYS A 951 33.08 -4.74 16.30
N PHE A 952 32.78 -5.81 17.01
CA PHE A 952 33.70 -6.48 17.91
C PHE A 952 33.84 -7.96 17.56
#